data_f732c56c2d623960c310bda614353c51
#
_entry.id   f732c56c2d623960c310bda614353c51
#
_cell.length_a   1.000
_cell.length_b   1.000
_cell.length_c   1.000
_cell.angle_alpha   90.00
_cell.angle_beta   90.00
_cell.angle_gamma   90.00
#
_symmetry.space_group_name_H-M   'P 1'
#
loop_
_entity.id
_entity.type
_entity.pdbx_description
1 polymer ?
#
loop_
_entity_poly.entity_id
_entity_poly.type
_entity_poly.pdbx_seq_one_letter_code
_entity_poly.pdbx_strand_id
1 'polypeptide(L)'
;GERMANYIFVRAHDSEVQTVIADIIRENINPNTDGLTFTMDELKQAFKIYNEDMRKADKKYTQFNIPTAHALMLSNKDSITRVYYGDLYTDDGQYMEKKSPYHDAIDALLRARIKYVAGGQDMKVTYMGVPREADKWSYNGILTSVRYGTGANEATDEGTAETRTQGMAVIASNNPNLKLNEWDKLQVNMGAAHKNQYYRPVLLTTKDGISRYLTDEEVPQSLWKKTDANGILTFDMNDIAGYSNVQVSGYLAVWVPVGAKADQDARVAASKKKNASGQVYESSAALDSQLIYEGFSNFQDFATRDDQYTNKVIAKNVNLFKEWGVTSFELPPQYVSSQDGTFLDSIIQNGYAFEDRYDMAMSKNNKYGSLDDLLNALRALHSVNIQAIADWVPDQIYNLPGKEVVTATRVNNYGTYREGAEIKEKLYVANTKTNGTDYQGKYGGAFLDELKAKYPEIFERVQISNGQKMTTDEKITKWSAKHFNGTNILGRGAYYVLKDWASNEYLNNKNGELVLPKQLVNKKAYTGFVKDTTGFKYYSTSGYEAKNSFIQDENGNWYYFDNRGYLVTGAQEIDGKQVYFLKNGIQLRDSLREDENGNQYYYDKTGAKIVNRYYTTDGQNWRYFDAKGVMARGLVTMGGNQQFFDQNGYQVKGKVVRAKDGK
;
A
#
# COMPACT_ATOMS: atom_id res chain seq x y z
N GLY A 1 21.88 2.22 21.72
CA GLY A 1 20.94 1.15 22.06
C GLY A 1 20.57 0.35 20.82
N GLU A 2 20.45 -0.94 20.98
CA GLU A 2 20.03 -1.84 19.91
C GLU A 2 18.60 -1.48 19.51
N ARG A 3 18.44 -0.72 18.45
CA ARG A 3 17.14 -0.48 17.81
C ARG A 3 17.07 -1.28 16.53
N MET A 4 15.98 -1.98 16.34
CA MET A 4 15.65 -2.49 15.00
C MET A 4 15.51 -1.31 14.06
N ALA A 5 16.07 -1.43 12.86
CA ALA A 5 15.90 -0.43 11.83
C ALA A 5 14.42 -0.21 11.52
N ASN A 6 13.98 1.04 11.50
CA ASN A 6 12.69 1.38 10.99
C ASN A 6 12.70 1.23 9.47
N TYR A 7 11.73 0.53 8.96
CA TYR A 7 11.49 0.35 7.53
C TYR A 7 10.25 1.15 7.14
N ILE A 8 10.41 2.09 6.21
CA ILE A 8 9.33 3.00 5.84
C ILE A 8 9.16 3.10 4.33
N PHE A 9 7.93 3.25 3.89
CA PHE A 9 7.56 3.45 2.48
C PHE A 9 6.28 4.27 2.37
N VAL A 10 6.05 4.87 1.21
CA VAL A 10 4.82 5.62 0.92
C VAL A 10 3.75 4.66 0.40
N ARG A 11 4.06 3.92 -0.64
CA ARG A 11 3.22 2.86 -1.22
C ARG A 11 4.05 1.64 -1.56
N ALA A 12 3.38 0.52 -1.80
CA ALA A 12 3.95 -0.74 -2.24
C ALA A 12 3.07 -1.35 -3.34
N HIS A 13 3.52 -2.44 -3.95
CA HIS A 13 2.74 -3.14 -4.97
C HIS A 13 1.37 -3.64 -4.48
N ASP A 14 1.20 -3.85 -3.17
CA ASP A 14 -0.07 -4.26 -2.54
C ASP A 14 -0.94 -3.09 -2.07
N SER A 15 -0.42 -1.88 -2.11
CA SER A 15 -1.18 -0.73 -1.63
C SER A 15 -2.28 -0.37 -2.63
N GLU A 16 -3.47 -0.09 -2.15
CA GLU A 16 -4.56 0.63 -2.82
C GLU A 16 -4.97 0.22 -4.24
N VAL A 17 -4.02 -0.10 -5.12
CA VAL A 17 -4.30 -0.30 -6.55
C VAL A 17 -5.31 -1.42 -6.76
N GLN A 18 -5.23 -2.52 -6.01
CA GLN A 18 -6.18 -3.64 -6.14
C GLN A 18 -7.61 -3.21 -5.79
N THR A 19 -7.78 -2.51 -4.65
CA THR A 19 -9.10 -2.03 -4.22
C THR A 19 -9.62 -0.96 -5.18
N VAL A 20 -8.77 0.01 -5.53
CA VAL A 20 -9.12 1.09 -6.44
C VAL A 20 -9.46 0.57 -7.83
N ILE A 21 -8.71 -0.39 -8.36
CA ILE A 21 -9.01 -1.01 -9.65
C ILE A 21 -10.35 -1.75 -9.63
N ALA A 22 -10.67 -2.46 -8.56
CA ALA A 22 -11.96 -3.10 -8.39
C ALA A 22 -13.12 -2.08 -8.39
N ASP A 23 -12.93 -0.94 -7.73
CA ASP A 23 -13.93 0.14 -7.72
C ASP A 23 -14.08 0.79 -9.10
N ILE A 24 -12.98 1.03 -9.80
CA ILE A 24 -13.01 1.55 -11.18
C ILE A 24 -13.79 0.61 -12.09
N ILE A 25 -13.52 -0.70 -12.00
CA ILE A 25 -14.23 -1.72 -12.81
C ILE A 25 -15.73 -1.69 -12.49
N ARG A 26 -16.09 -1.69 -11.21
CA ARG A 26 -17.49 -1.68 -10.77
C ARG A 26 -18.24 -0.45 -11.25
N GLU A 27 -17.60 0.71 -11.18
CA GLU A 27 -18.25 1.98 -11.50
C GLU A 27 -18.30 2.28 -13.01
N ASN A 28 -17.35 1.80 -13.80
CA ASN A 28 -17.19 2.25 -15.19
C ASN A 28 -17.27 1.13 -16.23
N ILE A 29 -17.08 -0.15 -15.85
CA ILE A 29 -16.87 -1.25 -16.81
C ILE A 29 -17.89 -2.37 -16.59
N ASN A 30 -17.88 -2.95 -15.38
CA ASN A 30 -18.71 -4.10 -15.02
C ASN A 30 -19.33 -3.91 -13.63
N PRO A 31 -20.57 -3.42 -13.53
CA PRO A 31 -21.23 -3.18 -12.24
C PRO A 31 -21.51 -4.46 -11.45
N ASN A 32 -21.44 -5.62 -12.10
CA ASN A 32 -21.70 -6.93 -11.48
C ASN A 32 -20.40 -7.65 -11.06
N THR A 33 -19.27 -6.98 -11.10
CA THR A 33 -18.00 -7.60 -10.68
C THR A 33 -18.07 -8.05 -9.21
N ASP A 34 -17.49 -9.21 -8.92
CA ASP A 34 -17.28 -9.70 -7.57
C ASP A 34 -16.13 -8.97 -6.83
N GLY A 35 -15.37 -8.16 -7.57
CA GLY A 35 -14.21 -7.43 -7.04
C GLY A 35 -12.95 -8.30 -6.83
N LEU A 36 -12.96 -9.53 -7.27
CA LEU A 36 -11.88 -10.51 -7.09
C LEU A 36 -11.42 -11.15 -8.40
N THR A 37 -12.36 -11.39 -9.30
CA THR A 37 -12.12 -12.03 -10.60
C THR A 37 -12.31 -11.02 -11.70
N PHE A 38 -11.27 -10.79 -12.49
CA PHE A 38 -11.29 -9.82 -13.58
C PHE A 38 -10.82 -10.47 -14.88
N THR A 39 -11.28 -9.96 -16.00
CA THR A 39 -10.70 -10.28 -17.31
C THR A 39 -9.51 -9.35 -17.57
N MET A 40 -8.59 -9.76 -18.44
CA MET A 40 -7.48 -8.92 -18.87
C MET A 40 -7.96 -7.62 -19.52
N ASP A 41 -9.07 -7.68 -20.27
CA ASP A 41 -9.65 -6.51 -20.91
C ASP A 41 -10.21 -5.50 -19.89
N GLU A 42 -10.93 -5.99 -18.87
CA GLU A 42 -11.38 -5.16 -17.75
C GLU A 42 -10.21 -4.47 -17.05
N LEU A 43 -9.13 -5.20 -16.80
CA LEU A 43 -7.94 -4.64 -16.18
C LEU A 43 -7.29 -3.55 -17.03
N LYS A 44 -7.12 -3.78 -18.33
CA LYS A 44 -6.54 -2.78 -19.25
C LYS A 44 -7.39 -1.50 -19.32
N GLN A 45 -8.71 -1.63 -19.39
CA GLN A 45 -9.62 -0.48 -19.35
C GLN A 45 -9.52 0.27 -18.01
N ALA A 46 -9.48 -0.46 -16.90
CA ALA A 46 -9.38 0.13 -15.57
C ALA A 46 -8.05 0.87 -15.38
N PHE A 47 -6.94 0.32 -15.85
CA PHE A 47 -5.65 1.00 -15.80
C PHE A 47 -5.59 2.26 -16.65
N LYS A 48 -6.25 2.27 -17.77
CA LYS A 48 -6.39 3.49 -18.58
C LYS A 48 -7.09 4.59 -17.76
N ILE A 49 -8.22 4.28 -17.13
CA ILE A 49 -8.95 5.22 -16.28
C ILE A 49 -8.09 5.65 -15.08
N TYR A 50 -7.43 4.72 -14.41
CA TYR A 50 -6.56 5.00 -13.27
C TYR A 50 -5.41 5.96 -13.62
N ASN A 51 -4.73 5.71 -14.73
CA ASN A 51 -3.61 6.55 -15.16
C ASN A 51 -4.07 7.92 -15.68
N GLU A 52 -5.22 7.99 -16.32
CA GLU A 52 -5.85 9.26 -16.69
C GLU A 52 -6.22 10.08 -15.45
N ASP A 53 -6.81 9.45 -14.43
CA ASP A 53 -7.14 10.10 -13.15
C ASP A 53 -5.88 10.60 -12.43
N MET A 54 -4.82 9.82 -12.44
CA MET A 54 -3.53 10.22 -11.84
C MET A 54 -3.00 11.53 -12.43
N ARG A 55 -3.25 11.79 -13.70
CA ARG A 55 -2.81 12.98 -14.43
C ARG A 55 -3.77 14.16 -14.35
N LYS A 56 -4.85 14.05 -13.58
CA LYS A 56 -5.81 15.14 -13.35
C LYS A 56 -5.51 15.93 -12.07
N ALA A 57 -5.92 17.19 -12.06
CA ALA A 57 -5.89 18.00 -10.83
C ALA A 57 -7.10 17.71 -9.91
N ASP A 58 -8.20 17.22 -10.45
CA ASP A 58 -9.42 16.81 -9.74
C ASP A 58 -9.54 15.28 -9.69
N LYS A 59 -8.69 14.64 -8.88
CA LYS A 59 -8.62 13.18 -8.78
C LYS A 59 -9.84 12.57 -8.09
N LYS A 60 -10.34 11.49 -8.65
CA LYS A 60 -11.41 10.68 -8.06
C LYS A 60 -10.87 9.40 -7.39
N TYR A 61 -9.89 8.76 -8.01
CA TYR A 61 -9.41 7.43 -7.62
C TYR A 61 -8.00 7.44 -7.06
N THR A 62 -7.16 8.33 -7.55
CA THR A 62 -5.74 8.37 -7.19
C THR A 62 -5.47 9.42 -6.12
N GLN A 63 -4.30 9.34 -5.50
CA GLN A 63 -3.94 10.19 -4.37
C GLN A 63 -3.16 11.43 -4.80
N PHE A 64 -3.34 12.50 -4.02
CA PHE A 64 -2.46 13.65 -4.01
C PHE A 64 -1.27 13.46 -3.08
N ASN A 65 -0.32 14.38 -3.15
CA ASN A 65 0.77 14.51 -2.17
C ASN A 65 1.74 13.35 -2.14
N ILE A 66 1.80 12.52 -3.20
CA ILE A 66 2.83 11.48 -3.31
C ILE A 66 4.24 12.08 -3.28
N PRO A 67 4.56 13.16 -4.01
CA PRO A 67 5.86 13.83 -3.89
C PRO A 67 6.13 14.39 -2.49
N THR A 68 5.10 14.93 -1.82
CA THR A 68 5.22 15.44 -0.45
C THR A 68 5.58 14.33 0.53
N ALA A 69 4.90 13.19 0.44
CA ALA A 69 5.20 12.02 1.25
C ALA A 69 6.62 11.50 1.01
N HIS A 70 7.07 11.49 -0.25
CA HIS A 70 8.45 11.11 -0.58
C HIS A 70 9.48 12.11 -0.05
N ALA A 71 9.20 13.42 -0.08
CA ALA A 71 10.10 14.42 0.49
C ALA A 71 10.31 14.20 1.99
N LEU A 72 9.24 13.91 2.73
CA LEU A 72 9.30 13.60 4.15
C LEU A 72 10.01 12.27 4.42
N MET A 73 9.68 11.22 3.65
CA MET A 73 10.27 9.90 3.81
C MET A 73 11.77 9.89 3.49
N LEU A 74 12.17 10.46 2.36
CA LEU A 74 13.56 10.44 1.89
C LEU A 74 14.49 11.34 2.69
N SER A 75 13.95 12.28 3.46
CA SER A 75 14.71 13.10 4.41
C SER A 75 14.65 12.60 5.84
N ASN A 76 13.86 11.57 6.14
CA ASN A 76 13.69 11.06 7.50
C ASN A 76 14.94 10.39 8.05
N LYS A 77 15.18 10.57 9.34
CA LYS A 77 16.31 10.01 10.07
C LYS A 77 15.97 8.64 10.69
N ASP A 78 16.98 7.81 10.88
CA ASP A 78 16.87 6.50 11.57
C ASP A 78 15.95 5.51 10.87
N SER A 79 15.89 5.55 9.54
CA SER A 79 15.01 4.68 8.77
C SER A 79 15.63 4.20 7.47
N ILE A 80 15.31 2.97 7.10
CA ILE A 80 15.56 2.43 5.76
C ILE A 80 14.34 2.76 4.91
N THR A 81 14.54 3.50 3.84
CA THR A 81 13.48 3.94 2.95
C THR A 81 13.29 2.98 1.78
N ARG A 82 12.05 2.78 1.37
CA ARG A 82 11.67 2.00 0.20
C ARG A 82 10.86 2.85 -0.76
N VAL A 83 11.29 2.92 -2.00
CA VAL A 83 10.58 3.61 -3.09
C VAL A 83 9.93 2.58 -3.99
N TYR A 84 8.67 2.79 -4.29
CA TYR A 84 7.86 1.90 -5.11
C TYR A 84 7.94 2.29 -6.59
N TYR A 85 8.13 1.30 -7.47
CA TYR A 85 8.14 1.46 -8.93
C TYR A 85 6.92 2.24 -9.44
N GLY A 86 5.72 1.95 -8.95
CA GLY A 86 4.47 2.58 -9.37
C GLY A 86 4.34 4.06 -9.01
N ASP A 87 5.23 4.59 -8.17
CA ASP A 87 5.32 6.03 -7.92
C ASP A 87 6.18 6.76 -8.96
N LEU A 88 7.03 6.03 -9.68
CA LEU A 88 7.91 6.56 -10.73
C LEU A 88 7.39 6.30 -12.14
N TYR A 89 6.77 5.14 -12.36
CA TYR A 89 6.29 4.69 -13.67
C TYR A 89 4.86 4.20 -13.61
N THR A 90 4.16 4.28 -14.72
CA THR A 90 2.77 3.84 -14.85
C THR A 90 2.66 2.51 -15.58
N ASP A 91 1.53 1.80 -15.38
CA ASP A 91 1.29 0.46 -15.93
C ASP A 91 0.49 0.46 -17.25
N ASP A 92 0.26 1.63 -17.85
CA ASP A 92 -0.37 1.78 -19.16
C ASP A 92 0.65 1.77 -20.33
N GLY A 93 1.83 1.24 -20.10
CA GLY A 93 2.90 1.02 -21.05
C GLY A 93 3.78 -0.15 -20.60
N GLN A 94 4.89 -0.36 -21.30
CA GLN A 94 5.89 -1.35 -20.94
C GLN A 94 6.69 -0.94 -19.68
N TYR A 95 7.40 -1.87 -19.11
CA TYR A 95 8.21 -1.62 -17.92
C TYR A 95 9.19 -0.44 -18.14
N MET A 96 9.14 0.56 -17.27
CA MET A 96 9.90 1.82 -17.32
C MET A 96 9.67 2.68 -18.58
N GLU A 97 8.61 2.43 -19.32
CA GLU A 97 8.34 3.21 -20.55
C GLU A 97 7.71 4.57 -20.27
N LYS A 98 6.69 4.60 -19.43
CA LYS A 98 5.93 5.83 -19.15
C LYS A 98 6.17 6.32 -17.73
N LYS A 99 6.64 7.55 -17.62
CA LYS A 99 6.82 8.23 -16.35
C LYS A 99 5.47 8.59 -15.72
N SER A 100 5.36 8.40 -14.40
CA SER A 100 4.26 8.95 -13.63
C SER A 100 4.36 10.48 -13.54
N PRO A 101 3.28 11.19 -13.16
CA PRO A 101 3.36 12.62 -12.87
C PRO A 101 4.33 12.96 -11.74
N TYR A 102 4.69 12.02 -10.91
CA TYR A 102 5.54 12.19 -9.72
C TYR A 102 7.01 11.88 -9.99
N HIS A 103 7.32 11.28 -11.13
CA HIS A 103 8.68 10.80 -11.48
C HIS A 103 9.74 11.87 -11.27
N ASP A 104 9.52 13.04 -11.84
CA ASP A 104 10.57 14.06 -11.87
C ASP A 104 10.83 14.68 -10.49
N ALA A 105 9.77 14.82 -9.68
CA ALA A 105 9.92 15.25 -8.29
C ALA A 105 10.66 14.21 -7.43
N ILE A 106 10.32 12.94 -7.59
CA ILE A 106 10.97 11.85 -6.84
C ILE A 106 12.43 11.68 -7.30
N ASP A 107 12.70 11.76 -8.60
CA ASP A 107 14.07 11.75 -9.16
C ASP A 107 14.93 12.86 -8.53
N ALA A 108 14.42 14.09 -8.47
CA ALA A 108 15.12 15.20 -7.83
C ALA A 108 15.38 14.97 -6.34
N LEU A 109 14.41 14.42 -5.62
CA LEU A 109 14.55 14.10 -4.19
C LEU A 109 15.58 12.99 -3.95
N LEU A 110 15.59 11.95 -4.77
CA LEU A 110 16.57 10.86 -4.67
C LEU A 110 18.00 11.35 -4.87
N ARG A 111 18.21 12.22 -5.86
CA ARG A 111 19.51 12.83 -6.12
C ARG A 111 19.93 13.81 -5.02
N ALA A 112 19.00 14.64 -4.54
CA ALA A 112 19.25 15.56 -3.43
C ALA A 112 19.54 14.83 -2.11
N ARG A 113 18.90 13.69 -1.85
CA ARG A 113 19.14 12.87 -0.66
C ARG A 113 20.60 12.46 -0.54
N ILE A 114 21.21 12.03 -1.64
CA ILE A 114 22.63 11.62 -1.66
C ILE A 114 23.55 12.78 -1.22
N LYS A 115 23.26 13.99 -1.69
CA LYS A 115 24.12 15.16 -1.47
C LYS A 115 23.90 15.85 -0.14
N TYR A 116 22.67 15.87 0.38
CA TYR A 116 22.29 16.81 1.42
C TYR A 116 21.75 16.17 2.69
N VAL A 117 21.21 14.96 2.63
CA VAL A 117 20.50 14.37 3.75
C VAL A 117 21.45 13.68 4.71
N ALA A 118 21.75 14.35 5.81
CA ALA A 118 22.59 13.84 6.88
C ALA A 118 22.38 14.64 8.18
N GLY A 119 22.93 14.12 9.26
CA GLY A 119 22.92 14.79 10.56
C GLY A 119 21.62 14.58 11.34
N GLY A 120 21.44 15.37 12.37
CA GLY A 120 20.23 15.39 13.19
C GLY A 120 19.00 15.84 12.46
N GLN A 121 17.84 15.57 13.01
CA GLN A 121 16.55 15.94 12.45
C GLN A 121 15.71 16.67 13.48
N ASP A 122 15.02 17.73 13.05
CA ASP A 122 13.93 18.34 13.80
C ASP A 122 12.67 18.40 12.94
N MET A 123 11.53 18.06 13.53
CA MET A 123 10.21 18.15 12.88
C MET A 123 9.28 18.99 13.74
N LYS A 124 8.66 19.98 13.11
CA LYS A 124 7.79 20.93 13.81
C LYS A 124 6.55 21.23 12.99
N VAL A 125 5.41 21.31 13.65
CA VAL A 125 4.19 21.85 13.07
C VAL A 125 3.98 23.28 13.58
N THR A 126 3.82 24.22 12.66
CA THR A 126 3.50 25.61 12.96
C THR A 126 2.10 25.92 12.46
N TYR A 127 1.24 26.40 13.33
CA TYR A 127 -0.13 26.81 12.98
C TYR A 127 -0.13 28.28 12.63
N MET A 128 -0.57 28.63 11.42
CA MET A 128 -0.61 30.01 10.93
C MET A 128 -1.61 30.14 9.78
N GLY A 129 -1.78 31.36 9.30
CA GLY A 129 -2.66 31.66 8.19
C GLY A 129 -4.14 31.69 8.54
N VAL A 130 -4.96 31.83 7.52
CA VAL A 130 -6.41 31.85 7.61
C VAL A 130 -6.95 30.66 6.83
N PRO A 131 -7.44 29.61 7.49
CA PRO A 131 -8.15 28.53 6.82
C PRO A 131 -9.51 29.04 6.33
N ARG A 132 -10.10 28.34 5.35
CA ARG A 132 -11.49 28.60 4.98
C ARG A 132 -12.41 28.27 6.16
N GLU A 133 -13.60 28.88 6.19
CA GLU A 133 -14.60 28.66 7.23
C GLU A 133 -14.93 27.17 7.47
N ALA A 134 -14.89 26.35 6.40
CA ALA A 134 -15.09 24.92 6.49
C ALA A 134 -13.89 24.16 7.08
N ASP A 135 -12.71 24.76 7.09
CA ASP A 135 -11.48 24.16 7.58
C ASP A 135 -11.33 24.50 9.06
N LYS A 136 -11.22 23.50 9.88
CA LYS A 136 -10.98 23.68 11.31
C LYS A 136 -9.53 24.10 11.55
N TRP A 137 -9.26 24.67 12.69
CA TRP A 137 -7.91 25.09 13.11
C TRP A 137 -6.83 24.02 12.92
N SER A 138 -7.19 22.74 13.01
CA SER A 138 -6.26 21.62 12.78
C SER A 138 -5.74 21.50 11.34
N TYR A 139 -6.38 22.19 10.38
CA TYR A 139 -5.96 22.19 8.98
C TYR A 139 -5.07 23.38 8.59
N ASN A 140 -4.70 24.24 9.53
CA ASN A 140 -3.78 25.36 9.29
C ASN A 140 -2.36 25.08 9.79
N GLY A 141 -2.02 23.83 10.00
CA GLY A 141 -0.67 23.39 10.34
C GLY A 141 0.22 23.28 9.11
N ILE A 142 1.42 23.83 9.21
CA ILE A 142 2.51 23.65 8.26
C ILE A 142 3.60 22.86 8.95
N LEU A 143 3.91 21.69 8.39
CA LEU A 143 4.98 20.81 8.85
C LEU A 143 6.30 21.26 8.24
N THR A 144 7.32 21.41 9.06
CA THR A 144 8.70 21.56 8.63
C THR A 144 9.53 20.39 9.14
N SER A 145 10.36 19.83 8.27
CA SER A 145 11.34 18.80 8.61
C SER A 145 12.72 19.28 8.17
N VAL A 146 13.66 19.30 9.10
CA VAL A 146 15.01 19.82 8.87
C VAL A 146 16.01 18.72 9.15
N ARG A 147 16.99 18.57 8.25
CA ARG A 147 18.25 17.83 8.50
C ARG A 147 19.39 18.85 8.55
N TYR A 148 20.24 18.70 9.55
CA TYR A 148 21.26 19.72 9.83
C TYR A 148 22.57 19.55 9.06
N GLY A 149 22.84 18.37 8.50
CA GLY A 149 24.10 18.02 7.86
C GLY A 149 25.05 17.22 8.78
N THR A 150 26.01 16.54 8.19
CA THR A 150 26.99 15.73 8.92
C THR A 150 27.73 16.58 9.95
N GLY A 151 27.84 16.07 11.16
CA GLY A 151 28.53 16.76 12.28
C GLY A 151 27.66 17.69 13.11
N ALA A 152 26.39 17.89 12.74
CA ALA A 152 25.40 18.61 13.54
C ALA A 152 24.21 17.69 13.85
N ASN A 153 24.05 17.34 15.13
CA ASN A 153 22.95 16.50 15.62
C ASN A 153 21.78 17.34 16.13
N GLU A 154 22.07 18.55 16.58
CA GLU A 154 21.09 19.51 17.09
C GLU A 154 21.30 20.89 16.46
N ALA A 155 20.30 21.75 16.56
CA ALA A 155 20.34 23.11 16.00
C ALA A 155 21.46 23.98 16.59
N THR A 156 21.91 23.67 17.80
CA THR A 156 23.00 24.41 18.49
C THR A 156 24.40 24.01 18.04
N ASP A 157 24.55 22.89 17.32
CA ASP A 157 25.84 22.39 16.89
C ASP A 157 26.44 23.26 15.77
N GLU A 158 27.66 23.71 15.95
CA GLU A 158 28.39 24.51 14.96
C GLU A 158 28.84 23.69 13.74
N GLY A 159 28.87 22.35 13.88
CA GLY A 159 29.24 21.45 12.79
C GLY A 159 30.69 21.59 12.33
N THR A 160 30.93 21.14 11.11
CA THR A 160 32.22 21.23 10.41
C THR A 160 32.06 22.01 9.09
N ALA A 161 33.14 22.21 8.35
CA ALA A 161 33.06 22.82 7.02
C ALA A 161 32.14 22.03 6.04
N GLU A 162 32.08 20.69 6.19
CA GLU A 162 31.19 19.83 5.39
C GLU A 162 29.72 20.04 5.76
N THR A 163 29.40 20.32 7.01
CA THR A 163 28.02 20.57 7.48
C THR A 163 27.36 21.69 6.68
N ARG A 164 28.08 22.76 6.36
CA ARG A 164 27.54 23.95 5.69
C ARG A 164 26.98 23.68 4.27
N THR A 165 27.50 22.69 3.58
CA THR A 165 27.03 22.35 2.23
C THR A 165 26.03 21.19 2.21
N GLN A 166 25.64 20.71 3.40
CA GLN A 166 24.67 19.64 3.60
C GLN A 166 23.46 20.16 4.39
N GLY A 167 22.47 19.31 4.54
CA GLY A 167 21.22 19.66 5.20
C GLY A 167 20.09 19.87 4.20
N MET A 168 18.88 19.76 4.68
CA MET A 168 17.67 19.88 3.86
C MET A 168 16.51 20.36 4.73
N ALA A 169 15.70 21.25 4.19
CA ALA A 169 14.42 21.64 4.77
C ALA A 169 13.28 21.20 3.87
N VAL A 170 12.29 20.52 4.45
CA VAL A 170 11.02 20.20 3.79
C VAL A 170 9.92 20.99 4.46
N ILE A 171 9.14 21.71 3.67
CA ILE A 171 7.94 22.46 4.10
C ILE A 171 6.74 21.78 3.45
N ALA A 172 5.80 21.33 4.25
CA ALA A 172 4.66 20.55 3.79
C ALA A 172 3.36 20.88 4.52
N SER A 173 2.25 20.84 3.81
CA SER A 173 0.91 20.87 4.37
C SER A 173 -0.05 20.16 3.42
N ASN A 174 -1.11 19.59 3.94
CA ASN A 174 -2.17 18.94 3.13
C ASN A 174 -3.39 19.84 2.89
N ASN A 175 -3.29 21.13 3.22
CA ASN A 175 -4.37 22.09 2.98
C ASN A 175 -4.01 23.08 1.87
N PRO A 176 -4.53 22.89 0.64
CA PRO A 176 -4.24 23.80 -0.47
C PRO A 176 -4.90 25.18 -0.33
N ASN A 177 -5.87 25.31 0.56
CA ASN A 177 -6.66 26.53 0.75
C ASN A 177 -6.16 27.41 1.89
N LEU A 178 -5.18 26.92 2.64
CA LEU A 178 -4.54 27.71 3.68
C LEU A 178 -3.81 28.91 3.05
N LYS A 179 -4.16 30.13 3.46
CA LYS A 179 -3.52 31.36 3.02
C LYS A 179 -2.77 31.98 4.18
N LEU A 180 -1.53 32.31 3.96
CA LEU A 180 -0.74 33.07 4.92
C LEU A 180 -1.19 34.53 4.93
N ASN A 181 -1.23 35.13 6.12
CA ASN A 181 -1.41 36.59 6.28
C ASN A 181 -0.11 37.32 5.97
N GLU A 182 -0.17 38.62 5.75
CA GLU A 182 1.02 39.47 5.50
C GLU A 182 2.02 39.46 6.67
N TRP A 183 1.53 39.24 7.90
CA TRP A 183 2.38 39.14 9.10
C TRP A 183 2.88 37.71 9.40
N ASP A 184 2.37 36.71 8.74
CA ASP A 184 2.81 35.33 8.96
C ASP A 184 4.23 35.13 8.45
N LYS A 185 5.10 34.63 9.32
CA LYS A 185 6.49 34.30 9.01
C LYS A 185 6.78 32.89 9.49
N LEU A 186 6.97 31.97 8.55
CA LEU A 186 7.42 30.62 8.85
C LEU A 186 8.94 30.64 9.02
N GLN A 187 9.39 30.38 10.23
CA GLN A 187 10.81 30.29 10.55
C GLN A 187 11.25 28.84 10.55
N VAL A 188 12.28 28.54 9.77
CA VAL A 188 12.90 27.23 9.66
C VAL A 188 14.34 27.31 10.14
N ASN A 189 14.60 26.70 11.29
CA ASN A 189 15.93 26.73 11.90
C ASN A 189 16.82 25.66 11.29
N MET A 190 17.75 26.06 10.43
CA MET A 190 18.74 25.17 9.81
C MET A 190 19.93 24.87 10.72
N GLY A 191 20.01 25.54 11.86
CA GLY A 191 21.05 25.33 12.86
C GLY A 191 22.24 26.30 12.78
N ALA A 192 23.02 26.29 13.85
CA ALA A 192 24.15 27.19 14.03
C ALA A 192 25.27 26.99 12.98
N ALA A 193 25.37 25.79 12.40
CA ALA A 193 26.31 25.51 11.32
C ALA A 193 25.99 26.28 10.02
N HIS A 194 24.76 26.79 9.87
CA HIS A 194 24.26 27.39 8.65
C HIS A 194 24.00 28.89 8.74
N LYS A 195 24.71 29.58 9.61
CA LYS A 195 24.60 31.06 9.79
C LYS A 195 25.00 31.80 8.51
N ASN A 196 24.20 32.80 8.15
CA ASN A 196 24.48 33.72 7.04
C ASN A 196 24.80 32.98 5.72
N GLN A 197 23.99 32.00 5.36
CA GLN A 197 24.21 31.11 4.22
C GLN A 197 23.04 31.15 3.24
N TYR A 198 23.33 31.14 1.93
CA TYR A 198 22.30 31.01 0.92
C TYR A 198 21.79 29.57 0.80
N TYR A 199 20.49 29.47 0.61
CA TYR A 199 19.73 28.27 0.29
C TYR A 199 19.01 28.45 -1.04
N ARG A 200 18.76 27.36 -1.73
CA ARG A 200 17.99 27.31 -2.96
C ARG A 200 16.98 26.17 -2.93
N PRO A 201 15.86 26.25 -3.69
CA PRO A 201 14.92 25.16 -3.77
C PRO A 201 15.47 24.00 -4.59
N VAL A 202 15.07 22.78 -4.19
CA VAL A 202 15.08 21.55 -4.98
C VAL A 202 13.71 21.38 -5.62
N LEU A 203 12.66 21.58 -4.84
CA LEU A 203 11.26 21.54 -5.29
C LEU A 203 10.54 22.79 -4.81
N LEU A 204 9.77 23.39 -5.71
CA LEU A 204 8.78 24.44 -5.42
C LEU A 204 7.48 24.11 -6.13
N THR A 205 6.41 24.06 -5.36
CA THR A 205 5.07 23.88 -5.93
C THR A 205 4.54 25.18 -6.47
N THR A 206 3.97 25.10 -7.67
CA THR A 206 3.26 26.21 -8.33
C THR A 206 1.83 25.77 -8.68
N LYS A 207 1.02 26.68 -9.21
CA LYS A 207 -0.31 26.34 -9.71
C LYS A 207 -0.30 25.25 -10.82
N ASP A 208 0.78 25.17 -11.59
CA ASP A 208 0.89 24.30 -12.77
C ASP A 208 1.59 22.97 -12.46
N GLY A 209 2.10 22.78 -11.25
CA GLY A 209 2.82 21.59 -10.83
C GLY A 209 4.01 21.92 -9.92
N ILE A 210 4.97 21.01 -9.90
CA ILE A 210 6.21 21.16 -9.12
C ILE A 210 7.35 21.56 -10.05
N SER A 211 7.97 22.70 -9.76
CA SER A 211 9.26 23.06 -10.37
C SER A 211 10.38 22.32 -9.65
N ARG A 212 11.28 21.71 -10.39
CA ARG A 212 12.43 20.98 -9.85
C ARG A 212 13.75 21.60 -10.30
N TYR A 213 14.72 21.55 -9.43
CA TYR A 213 16.07 22.06 -9.69
C TYR A 213 17.11 21.08 -9.17
N LEU A 214 18.00 20.61 -10.04
CA LEU A 214 19.03 19.63 -9.70
C LEU A 214 20.34 20.28 -9.27
N THR A 215 20.63 21.51 -9.74
CA THR A 215 21.86 22.25 -9.46
C THR A 215 21.56 23.67 -9.02
N ASP A 216 22.55 24.32 -8.40
CA ASP A 216 22.42 25.71 -7.96
C ASP A 216 22.23 26.67 -9.17
N GLU A 217 22.88 26.38 -10.29
CA GLU A 217 22.86 27.19 -11.49
C GLU A 217 21.51 27.17 -12.21
N GLU A 218 20.72 26.08 -12.03
CA GLU A 218 19.36 25.98 -12.58
C GLU A 218 18.38 26.93 -11.89
N VAL A 219 18.69 27.36 -10.67
CA VAL A 219 17.79 28.18 -9.85
C VAL A 219 18.08 29.66 -10.08
N PRO A 220 17.07 30.47 -10.52
CA PRO A 220 17.23 31.91 -10.53
C PRO A 220 17.63 32.43 -9.15
N GLN A 221 18.66 33.28 -9.08
CA GLN A 221 19.13 33.80 -7.79
C GLN A 221 18.05 34.60 -7.02
N SER A 222 17.05 35.13 -7.73
CA SER A 222 15.88 35.76 -7.12
C SER A 222 15.05 34.81 -6.21
N LEU A 223 15.18 33.51 -6.42
CA LEU A 223 14.54 32.48 -5.58
C LEU A 223 15.43 32.02 -4.42
N TRP A 224 16.69 32.41 -4.38
CA TRP A 224 17.56 32.08 -3.27
C TRP A 224 17.11 32.81 -2.01
N LYS A 225 17.28 32.15 -0.86
CA LYS A 225 17.05 32.74 0.46
C LYS A 225 18.30 32.61 1.31
N LYS A 226 18.51 33.58 2.18
CA LYS A 226 19.65 33.57 3.08
C LYS A 226 19.19 33.34 4.52
N THR A 227 19.86 32.44 5.22
CA THR A 227 19.70 32.31 6.67
C THR A 227 20.22 33.57 7.36
N ASP A 228 19.65 33.86 8.53
CA ASP A 228 20.13 34.93 9.39
C ASP A 228 21.38 34.54 10.20
N ALA A 229 21.79 35.42 11.12
CA ALA A 229 22.93 35.17 12.01
C ALA A 229 22.74 33.97 12.97
N ASN A 230 21.54 33.44 13.07
CA ASN A 230 21.20 32.28 13.89
C ASN A 230 20.97 31.01 13.05
N GLY A 231 21.12 31.10 11.74
CA GLY A 231 20.87 29.96 10.81
C GLY A 231 19.39 29.74 10.50
N ILE A 232 18.55 30.75 10.62
CA ILE A 232 17.12 30.65 10.39
C ILE A 232 16.77 31.15 8.99
N LEU A 233 16.02 30.33 8.24
CA LEU A 233 15.32 30.74 7.02
C LEU A 233 13.94 31.24 7.39
N THR A 234 13.50 32.32 6.76
CA THR A 234 12.15 32.90 6.96
C THR A 234 11.40 32.89 5.64
N PHE A 235 10.21 32.30 5.65
CA PHE A 235 9.29 32.22 4.50
C PHE A 235 8.02 32.98 4.81
N ASP A 236 7.49 33.70 3.84
CA ASP A 236 6.21 34.38 3.91
C ASP A 236 5.28 33.99 2.75
N MET A 237 4.15 34.68 2.66
CA MET A 237 3.14 34.42 1.63
C MET A 237 3.63 34.58 0.19
N ASN A 238 4.75 35.26 -0.03
CA ASN A 238 5.37 35.42 -1.35
C ASN A 238 6.32 34.28 -1.69
N ASP A 239 6.73 33.51 -0.71
CA ASP A 239 7.70 32.42 -0.84
C ASP A 239 7.04 31.05 -0.98
N ILE A 240 5.97 30.84 -0.24
CA ILE A 240 5.21 29.60 -0.17
C ILE A 240 3.70 29.83 -0.22
N ALA A 241 3.00 28.96 -0.89
CA ALA A 241 1.54 29.00 -0.96
C ALA A 241 0.96 27.59 -1.10
N GLY A 242 -0.31 27.46 -0.76
CA GLY A 242 -1.07 26.24 -1.03
C GLY A 242 -1.53 26.19 -2.49
N TYR A 243 -1.40 25.02 -3.08
CA TYR A 243 -1.85 24.74 -4.45
C TYR A 243 -2.58 23.42 -4.52
N SER A 244 -3.52 23.33 -5.48
CA SER A 244 -4.12 22.10 -5.92
C SER A 244 -3.79 21.91 -7.40
N ASN A 245 -2.93 20.96 -7.70
CA ASN A 245 -2.50 20.64 -9.06
C ASN A 245 -2.43 19.10 -9.23
N VAL A 246 -1.86 18.62 -10.31
CA VAL A 246 -1.77 17.18 -10.60
C VAL A 246 -1.00 16.40 -9.51
N GLN A 247 -0.03 17.02 -8.86
CA GLN A 247 0.92 16.34 -7.96
C GLN A 247 0.65 16.63 -6.49
N VAL A 248 0.19 17.83 -6.17
CA VAL A 248 0.08 18.33 -4.80
C VAL A 248 -1.31 18.89 -4.55
N SER A 249 -1.85 18.62 -3.38
CA SER A 249 -2.98 19.35 -2.80
C SER A 249 -2.54 19.82 -1.41
N GLY A 250 -1.91 20.99 -1.35
CA GLY A 250 -1.30 21.51 -0.14
C GLY A 250 -0.08 22.37 -0.42
N TYR A 251 0.88 22.32 0.49
CA TYR A 251 2.17 22.98 0.43
C TYR A 251 3.27 21.93 0.22
N LEU A 252 4.20 22.21 -0.67
CA LEU A 252 5.45 21.48 -0.77
C LEU A 252 6.56 22.41 -1.26
N ALA A 253 7.60 22.53 -0.46
CA ALA A 253 8.87 23.14 -0.86
C ALA A 253 10.02 22.39 -0.19
N VAL A 254 11.10 22.19 -0.93
CA VAL A 254 12.32 21.53 -0.45
C VAL A 254 13.50 22.43 -0.74
N TRP A 255 14.29 22.71 0.29
CA TRP A 255 15.38 23.67 0.25
C TRP A 255 16.70 23.05 0.70
N VAL A 256 17.80 23.40 0.02
CA VAL A 256 19.15 22.92 0.30
C VAL A 256 20.16 24.08 0.26
N PRO A 257 21.32 23.94 0.96
CA PRO A 257 22.37 24.95 0.91
C PRO A 257 22.95 25.11 -0.50
N VAL A 258 23.31 26.33 -0.85
CA VAL A 258 24.09 26.66 -2.04
C VAL A 258 25.57 26.37 -1.78
N GLY A 259 26.30 25.94 -2.81
CA GLY A 259 27.74 25.74 -2.78
C GLY A 259 28.22 24.30 -2.60
N ALA A 260 27.30 23.34 -2.66
CA ALA A 260 27.69 21.93 -2.68
C ALA A 260 28.43 21.56 -3.97
N LYS A 261 29.49 20.76 -3.84
CA LYS A 261 30.19 20.21 -5.00
C LYS A 261 29.29 19.24 -5.76
N ALA A 262 29.49 19.13 -7.07
CA ALA A 262 28.68 18.24 -7.92
C ALA A 262 28.73 16.77 -7.47
N ASP A 263 29.87 16.32 -6.96
CA ASP A 263 30.11 14.95 -6.48
C ASP A 263 29.93 14.76 -4.96
N GLN A 264 29.35 15.77 -4.27
CA GLN A 264 29.11 15.66 -2.84
C GLN A 264 28.23 14.44 -2.53
N ASP A 265 28.66 13.63 -1.57
CA ASP A 265 27.96 12.47 -1.08
C ASP A 265 27.95 12.46 0.46
N ALA A 266 26.79 12.70 1.02
CA ALA A 266 26.59 12.75 2.47
C ALA A 266 26.33 11.37 3.09
N ARG A 267 26.28 10.31 2.28
CA ARG A 267 25.94 8.96 2.76
C ARG A 267 27.11 8.35 3.52
N VAL A 268 26.74 7.46 4.44
CA VAL A 268 27.70 6.68 5.27
C VAL A 268 27.57 5.20 4.88
N ALA A 269 28.72 4.57 4.67
CA ALA A 269 28.79 3.15 4.37
C ALA A 269 28.32 2.30 5.57
N ALA A 270 27.72 1.15 5.27
CA ALA A 270 27.37 0.16 6.27
C ALA A 270 28.59 -0.33 7.06
N SER A 271 28.43 -0.52 8.37
CA SER A 271 29.49 -1.02 9.23
C SER A 271 29.71 -2.51 8.98
N LYS A 272 30.99 -2.93 8.98
CA LYS A 272 31.36 -4.35 9.01
C LYS A 272 31.70 -4.84 10.42
N LYS A 273 31.62 -3.97 11.44
CA LYS A 273 31.92 -4.33 12.82
C LYS A 273 30.79 -5.18 13.39
N LYS A 274 31.18 -6.24 14.09
CA LYS A 274 30.26 -7.12 14.81
C LYS A 274 30.30 -6.85 16.31
N ASN A 275 29.18 -7.01 16.99
CA ASN A 275 29.11 -6.99 18.45
C ASN A 275 29.62 -8.33 19.04
N ALA A 276 29.58 -8.45 20.36
CA ALA A 276 29.99 -9.67 21.07
C ALA A 276 29.15 -10.91 20.70
N SER A 277 27.90 -10.72 20.26
CA SER A 277 27.03 -11.79 19.77
C SER A 277 27.13 -12.06 18.25
N GLY A 278 28.07 -11.41 17.57
CA GLY A 278 28.31 -11.62 16.15
C GLY A 278 27.37 -10.83 15.21
N GLN A 279 26.51 -9.97 15.75
CA GLN A 279 25.63 -9.12 14.97
C GLN A 279 26.39 -7.89 14.44
N VAL A 280 26.05 -7.45 13.23
CA VAL A 280 26.59 -6.23 12.65
C VAL A 280 25.83 -5.02 13.21
N TYR A 281 26.58 -4.04 13.75
CA TYR A 281 26.00 -2.77 14.14
C TYR A 281 26.01 -1.79 13.00
N GLU A 282 24.86 -1.21 12.74
CA GLU A 282 24.71 -0.10 11.82
C GLU A 282 24.48 1.19 12.60
N SER A 283 25.16 2.25 12.18
CA SER A 283 24.84 3.59 12.68
C SER A 283 23.52 4.09 12.09
N SER A 284 22.87 5.02 12.77
CA SER A 284 21.68 5.70 12.21
C SER A 284 21.97 6.33 10.84
N ALA A 285 23.15 6.92 10.67
CA ALA A 285 23.57 7.51 9.40
C ALA A 285 23.74 6.45 8.30
N ALA A 286 24.23 5.25 8.64
CA ALA A 286 24.33 4.15 7.70
C ALA A 286 22.93 3.62 7.30
N LEU A 287 21.98 3.57 8.22
CA LEU A 287 20.60 3.21 7.94
C LEU A 287 19.91 4.23 7.04
N ASP A 288 20.08 5.52 7.32
CA ASP A 288 19.57 6.63 6.49
C ASP A 288 20.13 6.60 5.06
N SER A 289 21.30 6.01 4.88
CA SER A 289 21.98 5.90 3.59
C SER A 289 21.51 4.72 2.75
N GLN A 290 20.71 3.81 3.31
CA GLN A 290 20.10 2.69 2.59
C GLN A 290 18.87 3.15 1.82
N LEU A 291 18.70 2.62 0.63
CA LEU A 291 17.51 2.82 -0.19
C LEU A 291 17.12 1.51 -0.86
N ILE A 292 15.95 1.04 -0.56
CA ILE A 292 15.34 -0.09 -1.26
C ILE A 292 14.49 0.46 -2.41
N TYR A 293 14.69 -0.05 -3.59
CA TYR A 293 13.80 0.18 -4.71
C TYR A 293 12.96 -1.06 -4.97
N GLU A 294 11.68 -0.99 -4.70
CA GLU A 294 10.72 -2.02 -5.10
C GLU A 294 10.46 -1.87 -6.59
N GLY A 295 11.24 -2.60 -7.37
CA GLY A 295 11.41 -2.37 -8.80
C GLY A 295 10.37 -3.05 -9.67
N PHE A 296 9.14 -3.23 -9.17
CA PHE A 296 8.05 -3.85 -9.94
C PHE A 296 6.68 -3.36 -9.50
N SER A 297 5.69 -3.60 -10.34
CA SER A 297 4.28 -3.46 -10.04
C SER A 297 3.57 -4.79 -10.33
N ASN A 298 2.54 -5.12 -9.56
CA ASN A 298 1.70 -6.28 -9.83
C ASN A 298 1.07 -6.27 -11.22
N PHE A 299 0.81 -5.07 -11.73
CA PHE A 299 0.01 -4.88 -12.93
C PHE A 299 0.81 -4.41 -14.16
N GLN A 300 2.13 -4.41 -14.08
CA GLN A 300 2.93 -4.09 -15.27
C GLN A 300 2.56 -4.99 -16.45
N ASP A 301 2.54 -4.42 -17.66
CA ASP A 301 2.09 -5.14 -18.85
C ASP A 301 3.08 -6.24 -19.26
N PHE A 302 2.58 -7.20 -20.04
CA PHE A 302 3.42 -8.24 -20.64
C PHE A 302 4.34 -7.66 -21.71
N ALA A 303 5.55 -8.13 -21.78
CA ALA A 303 6.45 -7.78 -22.86
C ALA A 303 5.89 -8.21 -24.22
N THR A 304 5.90 -7.32 -25.19
CA THR A 304 5.50 -7.60 -26.59
C THR A 304 6.70 -7.83 -27.50
N ARG A 305 7.90 -7.45 -27.02
CA ARG A 305 9.19 -7.70 -27.67
C ARG A 305 10.20 -8.19 -26.65
N ASP A 306 11.20 -8.92 -27.11
CA ASP A 306 12.21 -9.52 -26.24
C ASP A 306 12.99 -8.49 -25.41
N ASP A 307 13.26 -7.31 -25.95
CA ASP A 307 13.98 -6.23 -25.24
C ASP A 307 13.16 -5.53 -24.16
N GLN A 308 11.86 -5.81 -24.05
CA GLN A 308 10.95 -5.21 -23.07
C GLN A 308 10.81 -6.04 -21.79
N TYR A 309 11.33 -7.24 -21.72
CA TYR A 309 11.30 -8.04 -20.50
C TYR A 309 11.93 -7.28 -19.34
N THR A 310 11.23 -7.27 -18.21
CA THR A 310 11.60 -6.53 -17.00
C THR A 310 13.07 -6.72 -16.63
N ASN A 311 13.53 -7.98 -16.57
CA ASN A 311 14.91 -8.26 -16.16
C ASN A 311 15.96 -7.74 -17.15
N LYS A 312 15.65 -7.69 -18.44
CA LYS A 312 16.50 -7.07 -19.44
C LYS A 312 16.56 -5.54 -19.27
N VAL A 313 15.41 -4.91 -19.02
CA VAL A 313 15.32 -3.47 -18.80
C VAL A 313 16.05 -3.08 -17.50
N ILE A 314 15.92 -3.86 -16.43
CA ILE A 314 16.68 -3.66 -15.19
C ILE A 314 18.18 -3.65 -15.49
N ALA A 315 18.69 -4.65 -16.18
CA ALA A 315 20.11 -4.76 -16.51
C ALA A 315 20.66 -3.54 -17.28
N LYS A 316 19.84 -2.94 -18.13
CA LYS A 316 20.20 -1.73 -18.90
C LYS A 316 20.19 -0.45 -18.07
N ASN A 317 19.48 -0.41 -16.94
CA ASN A 317 19.24 0.81 -16.17
C ASN A 317 19.94 0.85 -14.80
N VAL A 318 20.88 -0.05 -14.55
CA VAL A 318 21.56 -0.11 -13.24
C VAL A 318 22.32 1.17 -12.90
N ASN A 319 22.82 1.89 -13.88
CA ASN A 319 23.48 3.18 -13.67
C ASN A 319 22.50 4.23 -13.16
N LEU A 320 21.28 4.28 -13.69
CA LEU A 320 20.22 5.15 -13.18
C LEU A 320 19.87 4.82 -11.72
N PHE A 321 19.73 3.54 -11.39
CA PHE A 321 19.45 3.13 -10.02
C PHE A 321 20.58 3.53 -9.07
N LYS A 322 21.83 3.42 -9.52
CA LYS A 322 23.00 3.91 -8.77
C LYS A 322 22.93 5.43 -8.55
N GLU A 323 22.60 6.19 -9.58
CA GLU A 323 22.43 7.65 -9.48
C GLU A 323 21.30 8.04 -8.51
N TRP A 324 20.26 7.23 -8.38
CA TRP A 324 19.21 7.41 -7.39
C TRP A 324 19.63 7.03 -5.96
N GLY A 325 20.81 6.43 -5.80
CA GLY A 325 21.28 5.97 -4.50
C GLY A 325 20.67 4.65 -4.04
N VAL A 326 20.11 3.86 -4.95
CA VAL A 326 19.59 2.54 -4.65
C VAL A 326 20.70 1.65 -4.12
N THR A 327 20.49 1.06 -2.92
CA THR A 327 21.42 0.11 -2.31
C THR A 327 20.91 -1.33 -2.40
N SER A 328 19.60 -1.51 -2.51
CA SER A 328 18.96 -2.81 -2.68
C SER A 328 17.80 -2.71 -3.67
N PHE A 329 17.74 -3.62 -4.60
CA PHE A 329 16.69 -3.73 -5.60
C PHE A 329 15.79 -4.92 -5.26
N GLU A 330 14.52 -4.67 -4.98
CA GLU A 330 13.53 -5.71 -4.70
C GLU A 330 12.89 -6.17 -6.02
N LEU A 331 13.09 -7.44 -6.31
CA LEU A 331 12.58 -8.11 -7.50
C LEU A 331 11.26 -8.80 -7.21
N PRO A 332 10.33 -8.86 -8.17
CA PRO A 332 9.12 -9.67 -8.02
C PRO A 332 9.47 -11.15 -7.93
N PRO A 333 8.53 -12.00 -7.47
CA PRO A 333 8.71 -13.45 -7.51
C PRO A 333 8.99 -13.91 -8.95
N GLN A 334 10.06 -14.67 -9.15
CA GLN A 334 10.57 -15.05 -10.47
C GLN A 334 10.04 -16.41 -10.96
N TYR A 335 8.94 -16.86 -10.40
CA TYR A 335 8.35 -18.12 -10.78
C TYR A 335 7.52 -18.03 -12.06
N VAL A 336 7.43 -19.14 -12.79
CA VAL A 336 6.43 -19.28 -13.85
C VAL A 336 5.05 -19.36 -13.21
N SER A 337 4.17 -18.43 -13.60
CA SER A 337 2.83 -18.38 -13.06
C SER A 337 1.94 -19.50 -13.57
N SER A 338 1.00 -19.91 -12.74
CA SER A 338 -0.11 -20.78 -13.15
C SER A 338 -0.85 -20.17 -14.34
N GLN A 339 -1.28 -21.00 -15.26
CA GLN A 339 -2.04 -20.60 -16.44
C GLN A 339 -3.55 -20.77 -16.27
N ASP A 340 -4.01 -20.99 -15.06
CA ASP A 340 -5.44 -21.25 -14.78
C ASP A 340 -6.34 -20.09 -15.20
N GLY A 341 -5.90 -18.84 -15.03
CA GLY A 341 -6.66 -17.65 -15.43
C GLY A 341 -7.91 -17.37 -14.59
N THR A 342 -8.10 -18.07 -13.46
CA THR A 342 -9.25 -17.87 -12.56
C THR A 342 -8.97 -16.97 -11.38
N PHE A 343 -7.70 -16.76 -11.04
CA PHE A 343 -7.26 -15.85 -9.97
C PHE A 343 -6.53 -14.65 -10.56
N LEU A 344 -6.65 -13.52 -9.92
CA LEU A 344 -6.00 -12.29 -10.36
C LEU A 344 -4.50 -12.51 -10.59
N ASP A 345 -3.79 -13.11 -9.63
CA ASP A 345 -2.35 -13.35 -9.75
C ASP A 345 -1.97 -14.25 -10.92
N SER A 346 -2.82 -15.20 -11.28
CA SER A 346 -2.60 -16.05 -12.47
C SER A 346 -2.94 -15.31 -13.78
N ILE A 347 -3.91 -14.39 -13.75
CA ILE A 347 -4.27 -13.57 -14.91
C ILE A 347 -3.15 -12.58 -15.23
N ILE A 348 -2.66 -11.86 -14.23
CA ILE A 348 -1.59 -10.86 -14.39
C ILE A 348 -0.19 -11.48 -14.37
N GLN A 349 -0.07 -12.75 -14.00
CA GLN A 349 1.17 -13.54 -13.97
C GLN A 349 2.32 -12.83 -13.23
N ASN A 350 2.02 -12.29 -12.09
CA ASN A 350 2.98 -11.51 -11.28
C ASN A 350 4.02 -12.37 -10.54
N GLY A 351 3.92 -13.70 -10.63
CA GLY A 351 4.85 -14.65 -10.00
C GLY A 351 4.41 -15.19 -8.64
N TYR A 352 3.35 -14.64 -8.04
CA TYR A 352 2.84 -15.14 -6.76
C TYR A 352 1.98 -16.41 -6.89
N ALA A 353 1.32 -16.60 -8.02
CA ALA A 353 0.51 -17.79 -8.30
C ALA A 353 1.31 -18.86 -9.06
N PHE A 354 2.28 -19.46 -8.43
CA PHE A 354 3.12 -20.49 -9.04
C PHE A 354 2.63 -21.92 -8.73
N GLU A 355 2.91 -22.84 -9.65
CA GLU A 355 2.65 -24.27 -9.50
C GLU A 355 3.89 -25.04 -9.05
N ASP A 356 5.07 -24.52 -9.33
CA ASP A 356 6.35 -25.13 -9.02
C ASP A 356 7.33 -24.13 -8.40
N ARG A 357 7.76 -24.41 -7.18
CA ARG A 357 8.72 -23.60 -6.42
C ARG A 357 10.12 -23.59 -6.98
N TYR A 358 10.44 -24.53 -7.86
CA TYR A 358 11.77 -24.67 -8.45
C TYR A 358 11.85 -24.10 -9.86
N ASP A 359 10.70 -23.76 -10.46
CA ASP A 359 10.63 -23.24 -11.82
C ASP A 359 10.75 -21.71 -11.85
N MET A 360 11.97 -21.23 -11.78
CA MET A 360 12.31 -19.81 -11.94
C MET A 360 12.61 -19.50 -13.41
N ALA A 361 11.60 -19.63 -14.27
CA ALA A 361 11.70 -19.49 -15.72
C ALA A 361 12.61 -20.53 -16.41
N MET A 362 12.69 -21.74 -15.85
CA MET A 362 13.45 -22.83 -16.46
C MET A 362 12.65 -23.54 -17.56
N SER A 363 11.35 -23.76 -17.33
CA SER A 363 10.48 -24.43 -18.31
C SER A 363 10.12 -23.52 -19.48
N LYS A 364 9.96 -22.22 -19.22
CA LYS A 364 9.63 -21.17 -20.18
C LYS A 364 9.90 -19.81 -19.54
N ASN A 365 9.83 -18.74 -20.33
CA ASN A 365 9.89 -17.40 -19.77
C ASN A 365 8.73 -17.17 -18.78
N ASN A 366 9.03 -16.50 -17.66
CA ASN A 366 8.02 -15.88 -16.84
C ASN A 366 7.65 -14.49 -17.41
N LYS A 367 6.81 -13.73 -16.73
CA LYS A 367 6.45 -12.37 -17.13
C LYS A 367 7.66 -11.44 -17.28
N TYR A 368 8.73 -11.70 -16.55
CA TYR A 368 9.90 -10.83 -16.43
C TYR A 368 11.08 -11.24 -17.33
N GLY A 369 11.00 -12.38 -17.96
CA GLY A 369 12.00 -12.91 -18.90
C GLY A 369 12.40 -14.35 -18.61
N SER A 370 13.56 -14.74 -19.12
CA SER A 370 14.18 -16.05 -18.88
C SER A 370 14.99 -16.06 -17.57
N LEU A 371 15.39 -17.26 -17.14
CA LEU A 371 16.34 -17.40 -16.03
C LEU A 371 17.67 -16.70 -16.34
N ASP A 372 18.16 -16.75 -17.56
CA ASP A 372 19.39 -16.06 -17.96
C ASP A 372 19.23 -14.55 -17.89
N ASP A 373 18.07 -14.01 -18.24
CA ASP A 373 17.75 -12.58 -18.07
C ASP A 373 17.80 -12.16 -16.59
N LEU A 374 17.25 -13.00 -15.69
CA LEU A 374 17.34 -12.76 -14.26
C LEU A 374 18.80 -12.75 -13.77
N LEU A 375 19.59 -13.74 -14.15
CA LEU A 375 20.99 -13.84 -13.75
C LEU A 375 21.80 -12.67 -14.28
N ASN A 376 21.53 -12.22 -15.50
CA ASN A 376 22.18 -11.02 -16.07
C ASN A 376 21.77 -9.75 -15.34
N ALA A 377 20.50 -9.60 -14.94
CA ALA A 377 20.04 -8.50 -14.11
C ALA A 377 20.74 -8.48 -12.75
N LEU A 378 20.86 -9.63 -12.09
CA LEU A 378 21.57 -9.75 -10.81
C LEU A 378 23.06 -9.36 -10.95
N ARG A 379 23.75 -9.85 -12.01
CA ARG A 379 25.14 -9.48 -12.25
C ARG A 379 25.29 -7.98 -12.50
N ALA A 380 24.38 -7.38 -13.28
CA ALA A 380 24.39 -5.95 -13.55
C ALA A 380 24.17 -5.12 -12.28
N LEU A 381 23.22 -5.49 -11.44
CA LEU A 381 22.98 -4.84 -10.13
C LEU A 381 24.22 -4.95 -9.24
N HIS A 382 24.79 -6.14 -9.11
CA HIS A 382 26.00 -6.36 -8.30
C HIS A 382 27.20 -5.58 -8.82
N SER A 383 27.32 -5.40 -10.13
CA SER A 383 28.44 -4.64 -10.74
C SER A 383 28.50 -3.17 -10.31
N VAL A 384 27.38 -2.61 -9.84
CA VAL A 384 27.26 -1.26 -9.31
C VAL A 384 26.98 -1.22 -7.79
N ASN A 385 27.26 -2.32 -7.09
CA ASN A 385 27.07 -2.49 -5.64
C ASN A 385 25.60 -2.36 -5.18
N ILE A 386 24.65 -2.73 -6.00
CA ILE A 386 23.25 -2.84 -5.62
C ILE A 386 22.96 -4.30 -5.28
N GLN A 387 22.47 -4.55 -4.07
CA GLN A 387 22.03 -5.88 -3.63
C GLN A 387 20.66 -6.19 -4.24
N ALA A 388 20.37 -7.48 -4.43
CA ALA A 388 19.06 -7.94 -4.82
C ALA A 388 18.30 -8.50 -3.63
N ILE A 389 17.03 -8.11 -3.51
CA ILE A 389 16.08 -8.69 -2.56
C ILE A 389 15.09 -9.51 -3.37
N ALA A 390 14.96 -10.78 -3.03
CA ALA A 390 13.94 -11.64 -3.61
C ALA A 390 12.64 -11.51 -2.82
N ASP A 391 11.57 -11.19 -3.50
CA ASP A 391 10.23 -11.34 -2.93
C ASP A 391 9.86 -12.82 -2.99
N TRP A 392 9.76 -13.44 -1.83
CA TRP A 392 9.60 -14.87 -1.71
C TRP A 392 8.46 -15.23 -0.77
N VAL A 393 7.42 -15.86 -1.31
CA VAL A 393 6.27 -16.37 -0.56
C VAL A 393 6.30 -17.89 -0.58
N PRO A 394 6.90 -18.54 0.42
CA PRO A 394 7.19 -19.98 0.37
C PRO A 394 6.01 -20.86 0.78
N ASP A 395 4.94 -20.28 1.32
CA ASP A 395 3.85 -20.99 1.98
C ASP A 395 2.72 -21.39 1.04
N GLN A 396 2.74 -20.95 -0.21
CA GLN A 396 1.65 -21.20 -1.16
C GLN A 396 2.12 -21.95 -2.41
N ILE A 397 1.15 -22.61 -3.04
CA ILE A 397 1.27 -23.22 -4.36
C ILE A 397 -0.12 -23.23 -5.00
N TYR A 398 -0.21 -22.96 -6.29
CA TYR A 398 -1.47 -22.74 -6.97
C TYR A 398 -1.81 -23.87 -7.93
N ASN A 399 -3.09 -24.20 -7.99
CA ASN A 399 -3.76 -24.91 -9.10
C ASN A 399 -3.04 -26.14 -9.65
N LEU A 400 -2.39 -26.90 -8.79
CA LEU A 400 -1.96 -28.23 -9.19
C LEU A 400 -3.19 -29.06 -9.58
N PRO A 401 -3.09 -29.85 -10.64
CA PRO A 401 -4.25 -30.57 -11.20
C PRO A 401 -4.76 -31.69 -10.30
N GLY A 402 -3.95 -32.19 -9.38
CA GLY A 402 -4.37 -33.20 -8.40
C GLY A 402 -4.91 -32.53 -7.12
N LYS A 403 -6.11 -32.90 -6.72
CA LYS A 403 -6.77 -32.35 -5.53
C LYS A 403 -7.36 -33.46 -4.67
N GLU A 404 -7.21 -33.34 -3.37
CA GLU A 404 -7.92 -34.18 -2.42
C GLU A 404 -8.81 -33.34 -1.50
N VAL A 405 -9.92 -33.88 -1.08
CA VAL A 405 -10.87 -33.24 -0.18
C VAL A 405 -10.48 -33.61 1.24
N VAL A 406 -10.36 -32.59 2.10
CA VAL A 406 -10.02 -32.76 3.50
C VAL A 406 -11.01 -32.03 4.38
N THR A 407 -11.16 -32.51 5.60
CA THR A 407 -11.86 -31.80 6.67
C THR A 407 -10.88 -30.86 7.35
N ALA A 408 -11.27 -29.61 7.54
CA ALA A 408 -10.41 -28.60 8.12
C ALA A 408 -11.11 -27.82 9.23
N THR A 409 -10.34 -27.26 10.13
CA THR A 409 -10.80 -26.29 11.12
C THR A 409 -10.54 -24.87 10.64
N ARG A 410 -11.54 -24.04 10.65
CA ARG A 410 -11.40 -22.62 10.39
C ARG A 410 -10.89 -21.90 11.63
N VAL A 411 -9.85 -21.12 11.50
CA VAL A 411 -9.27 -20.32 12.57
C VAL A 411 -9.39 -18.83 12.25
N ASN A 412 -9.41 -17.99 13.31
CA ASN A 412 -9.35 -16.54 13.16
C ASN A 412 -7.91 -16.06 12.95
N ASN A 413 -7.71 -14.74 12.77
CA ASN A 413 -6.41 -14.09 12.61
C ASN A 413 -5.39 -14.40 13.71
N TYR A 414 -5.87 -14.79 14.88
CA TYR A 414 -5.02 -15.06 16.04
C TYR A 414 -4.66 -16.52 16.15
N GLY A 415 -5.01 -17.33 15.17
CA GLY A 415 -4.76 -18.77 15.17
C GLY A 415 -5.53 -19.54 16.26
N THR A 416 -6.56 -18.92 16.86
CA THR A 416 -7.37 -19.55 17.89
C THR A 416 -8.58 -20.25 17.31
N TYR A 417 -8.89 -21.44 17.80
CA TYR A 417 -10.06 -22.24 17.41
C TYR A 417 -10.63 -22.97 18.63
N ARG A 418 -11.82 -23.53 18.49
CA ARG A 418 -12.52 -24.19 19.57
C ARG A 418 -12.85 -25.62 19.24
N GLU A 419 -12.94 -26.45 20.29
CA GLU A 419 -13.40 -27.83 20.20
C GLU A 419 -14.79 -27.92 19.54
N GLY A 420 -14.97 -28.92 18.69
CA GLY A 420 -16.21 -29.17 17.98
C GLY A 420 -16.50 -28.21 16.81
N ALA A 421 -15.60 -27.33 16.51
CA ALA A 421 -15.71 -26.41 15.39
C ALA A 421 -15.18 -27.02 14.09
N GLU A 422 -15.67 -28.17 13.72
CA GLU A 422 -15.35 -28.81 12.45
C GLU A 422 -16.14 -28.18 11.31
N ILE A 423 -15.45 -27.84 10.25
CA ILE A 423 -16.07 -27.45 8.99
C ILE A 423 -15.81 -28.56 7.98
N LYS A 424 -16.88 -29.21 7.56
CA LYS A 424 -16.82 -30.11 6.41
C LYS A 424 -16.91 -29.32 5.12
N GLU A 425 -15.83 -28.70 4.75
CA GLU A 425 -15.74 -28.00 3.47
C GLU A 425 -14.86 -28.79 2.50
N LYS A 426 -15.17 -28.65 1.21
CA LYS A 426 -14.31 -29.13 0.13
C LYS A 426 -13.07 -28.25 0.06
N LEU A 427 -12.10 -28.49 0.93
CA LEU A 427 -10.80 -27.88 0.84
C LEU A 427 -9.96 -28.69 -0.15
N TYR A 428 -9.51 -28.01 -1.18
CA TYR A 428 -8.71 -28.63 -2.22
C TYR A 428 -7.23 -28.50 -1.86
N VAL A 429 -6.68 -29.61 -1.37
CA VAL A 429 -5.24 -29.75 -1.20
C VAL A 429 -4.68 -30.36 -2.47
N ALA A 430 -3.76 -29.66 -3.08
CA ALA A 430 -3.09 -30.18 -4.26
C ALA A 430 -2.35 -31.48 -3.93
N ASN A 431 -2.59 -32.50 -4.69
CA ASN A 431 -1.80 -33.72 -4.63
C ASN A 431 -0.99 -33.91 -5.92
N THR A 432 -0.04 -34.81 -5.89
CA THR A 432 0.94 -34.96 -6.95
C THR A 432 0.51 -35.92 -8.05
N LYS A 433 -0.64 -36.58 -7.88
CA LYS A 433 -1.15 -37.51 -8.85
C LYS A 433 -2.55 -37.17 -9.28
N THR A 434 -2.69 -36.83 -10.55
CA THR A 434 -3.96 -36.76 -11.24
C THR A 434 -3.92 -37.70 -12.41
N ASN A 435 -4.86 -38.64 -12.50
CA ASN A 435 -4.93 -39.63 -13.56
C ASN A 435 -3.62 -40.41 -13.74
N GLY A 436 -2.95 -40.74 -12.64
CA GLY A 436 -1.68 -41.50 -12.66
C GLY A 436 -0.43 -40.68 -12.95
N THR A 437 -0.55 -39.38 -13.23
CA THR A 437 0.60 -38.52 -13.51
C THR A 437 1.20 -38.00 -12.19
N ASP A 438 2.51 -38.14 -12.04
CA ASP A 438 3.26 -37.55 -10.92
C ASP A 438 3.72 -36.15 -11.26
N TYR A 439 2.92 -35.16 -10.90
CA TYR A 439 3.24 -33.75 -11.16
C TYR A 439 4.40 -33.24 -10.31
N GLN A 440 4.64 -33.83 -9.15
CA GLN A 440 5.76 -33.43 -8.32
C GLN A 440 7.09 -33.90 -8.90
N GLY A 441 7.10 -35.04 -9.53
CA GLY A 441 8.27 -35.51 -10.32
C GLY A 441 8.57 -34.56 -11.48
N LYS A 442 7.52 -33.95 -12.06
CA LYS A 442 7.65 -33.02 -13.17
C LYS A 442 7.99 -31.58 -12.71
N TYR A 443 7.32 -31.05 -11.70
CA TYR A 443 7.38 -29.64 -11.36
C TYR A 443 8.15 -29.33 -10.08
N GLY A 444 8.43 -30.29 -9.22
CA GLY A 444 9.16 -30.08 -7.98
C GLY A 444 10.59 -30.59 -8.05
N GLY A 445 10.77 -31.90 -7.88
CA GLY A 445 12.11 -32.50 -7.79
C GLY A 445 12.92 -32.41 -9.07
N ALA A 446 12.30 -32.50 -10.23
CA ALA A 446 13.00 -32.51 -11.52
C ALA A 446 13.72 -31.20 -11.80
N PHE A 447 13.08 -30.04 -11.51
CA PHE A 447 13.71 -28.74 -11.74
C PHE A 447 14.90 -28.48 -10.82
N LEU A 448 14.92 -29.03 -9.63
CA LEU A 448 16.09 -28.94 -8.77
C LEU A 448 17.31 -29.64 -9.38
N ASP A 449 17.12 -30.79 -10.02
CA ASP A 449 18.19 -31.51 -10.71
C ASP A 449 18.65 -30.75 -11.96
N GLU A 450 17.73 -30.16 -12.73
CA GLU A 450 18.05 -29.31 -13.88
C GLU A 450 18.79 -28.02 -13.43
N LEU A 451 18.36 -27.40 -12.35
CA LEU A 451 19.04 -26.23 -11.78
C LEU A 451 20.48 -26.57 -11.40
N LYS A 452 20.68 -27.71 -10.73
CA LYS A 452 22.01 -28.19 -10.35
C LYS A 452 22.88 -28.49 -11.55
N ALA A 453 22.32 -29.09 -12.59
CA ALA A 453 23.04 -29.41 -13.82
C ALA A 453 23.45 -28.13 -14.58
N LYS A 454 22.58 -27.13 -14.62
CA LYS A 454 22.81 -25.89 -15.36
C LYS A 454 23.66 -24.86 -14.58
N TYR A 455 23.49 -24.83 -13.26
CA TYR A 455 24.13 -23.84 -12.38
C TYR A 455 24.71 -24.52 -11.13
N PRO A 456 25.70 -25.43 -11.29
CA PRO A 456 26.24 -26.20 -10.17
C PRO A 456 26.84 -25.30 -9.05
N GLU A 457 27.31 -24.11 -9.40
CA GLU A 457 27.91 -23.17 -8.46
C GLU A 457 26.95 -22.68 -7.37
N ILE A 458 25.64 -22.72 -7.62
CA ILE A 458 24.63 -22.34 -6.59
C ILE A 458 24.70 -23.32 -5.42
N PHE A 459 24.88 -24.60 -5.70
CA PHE A 459 24.91 -25.66 -4.68
C PHE A 459 26.25 -25.77 -3.95
N GLU A 460 27.27 -25.08 -4.45
CA GLU A 460 28.57 -24.99 -3.77
C GLU A 460 28.62 -23.83 -2.76
N ARG A 461 27.66 -22.92 -2.81
CA ARG A 461 27.57 -21.81 -1.88
C ARG A 461 27.04 -22.23 -0.52
N VAL A 462 27.54 -21.58 0.50
CA VAL A 462 27.11 -21.79 1.87
C VAL A 462 25.94 -20.87 2.19
N GLN A 463 24.87 -21.42 2.76
CA GLN A 463 23.71 -20.65 3.21
C GLN A 463 24.12 -19.73 4.35
N ILE A 464 23.72 -18.47 4.28
CA ILE A 464 24.03 -17.46 5.28
C ILE A 464 23.43 -17.81 6.65
N SER A 465 22.22 -18.39 6.63
CA SER A 465 21.46 -18.69 7.84
C SER A 465 22.06 -19.79 8.71
N ASN A 466 22.67 -20.81 8.12
CA ASN A 466 23.13 -22.00 8.84
C ASN A 466 24.56 -22.43 8.52
N GLY A 467 25.23 -21.80 7.58
CA GLY A 467 26.60 -22.13 7.18
C GLY A 467 26.73 -23.46 6.40
N GLN A 468 25.65 -24.05 5.94
CA GLN A 468 25.66 -25.33 5.23
C GLN A 468 25.44 -25.11 3.74
N LYS A 469 25.97 -25.99 2.91
CA LYS A 469 25.67 -26.00 1.49
C LYS A 469 24.22 -26.44 1.23
N MET A 470 23.66 -26.00 0.12
CA MET A 470 22.37 -26.52 -0.34
C MET A 470 22.49 -28.01 -0.66
N THR A 471 21.43 -28.74 -0.34
CA THR A 471 21.32 -30.17 -0.65
C THR A 471 20.17 -30.43 -1.61
N THR A 472 20.31 -31.45 -2.46
CA THR A 472 19.24 -31.94 -3.33
C THR A 472 18.56 -33.19 -2.77
N ASP A 473 18.99 -33.66 -1.60
CA ASP A 473 18.56 -34.95 -1.06
C ASP A 473 17.21 -34.91 -0.37
N GLU A 474 16.77 -33.71 0.05
CA GLU A 474 15.51 -33.46 0.77
C GLU A 474 14.41 -32.87 -0.13
N LYS A 475 14.34 -33.29 -1.37
CA LYS A 475 13.25 -32.81 -2.25
C LYS A 475 11.92 -33.47 -1.91
N ILE A 476 10.86 -32.65 -2.00
CA ILE A 476 9.50 -33.17 -1.93
C ILE A 476 9.16 -33.75 -3.30
N THR A 477 9.10 -35.07 -3.38
CA THR A 477 8.77 -35.79 -4.62
C THR A 477 7.28 -36.07 -4.77
N LYS A 478 6.50 -35.85 -3.71
CA LYS A 478 5.05 -36.05 -3.72
C LYS A 478 4.35 -35.15 -2.69
N TRP A 479 3.60 -34.19 -3.18
CA TRP A 479 2.71 -33.36 -2.34
C TRP A 479 1.46 -34.14 -1.94
N SER A 480 1.00 -33.90 -0.71
CA SER A 480 -0.22 -34.49 -0.18
C SER A 480 -0.71 -33.63 0.99
N ALA A 481 -1.87 -33.96 1.57
CA ALA A 481 -2.42 -33.26 2.75
C ALA A 481 -1.41 -33.15 3.90
N LYS A 482 -0.50 -34.10 4.07
CA LYS A 482 0.53 -34.04 5.11
C LYS A 482 1.52 -32.89 4.99
N HIS A 483 1.64 -32.29 3.81
CA HIS A 483 2.52 -31.14 3.57
C HIS A 483 1.78 -29.79 3.67
N PHE A 484 0.47 -29.83 3.88
CA PHE A 484 -0.39 -28.65 3.91
C PHE A 484 -0.69 -28.25 5.34
N ASN A 485 -0.43 -27.00 5.69
CA ASN A 485 -0.70 -26.47 7.03
C ASN A 485 -2.01 -25.73 7.14
N GLY A 486 -2.48 -25.16 6.05
CA GLY A 486 -3.68 -24.36 6.06
C GLY A 486 -3.80 -23.51 4.81
N THR A 487 -4.82 -22.72 4.73
CA THR A 487 -5.01 -21.72 3.69
C THR A 487 -5.68 -20.48 4.25
N ASN A 488 -5.28 -19.32 3.74
CA ASN A 488 -5.94 -18.07 4.04
C ASN A 488 -7.08 -17.86 3.06
N ILE A 489 -8.29 -17.63 3.57
CA ILE A 489 -9.44 -17.42 2.73
C ILE A 489 -9.65 -15.93 2.51
N LEU A 490 -9.38 -15.47 1.29
CA LEU A 490 -9.70 -14.13 0.81
C LEU A 490 -9.18 -12.98 1.71
N GLY A 491 -8.01 -13.15 2.33
CA GLY A 491 -7.41 -12.10 3.14
C GLY A 491 -8.24 -11.60 4.32
N ARG A 492 -9.26 -12.35 4.74
CA ARG A 492 -10.20 -11.92 5.81
C ARG A 492 -9.78 -12.36 7.19
N GLY A 493 -8.52 -12.74 7.35
CA GLY A 493 -7.98 -13.09 8.63
C GLY A 493 -8.54 -14.35 9.26
N ALA A 494 -9.15 -15.19 8.50
CA ALA A 494 -9.54 -16.55 8.88
C ALA A 494 -8.95 -17.52 7.85
N TYR A 495 -8.37 -18.60 8.32
CA TYR A 495 -7.75 -19.61 7.47
C TYR A 495 -8.11 -21.01 7.95
N TYR A 496 -7.89 -22.00 7.11
CA TYR A 496 -8.06 -23.41 7.46
C TYR A 496 -6.74 -23.98 7.94
N VAL A 497 -6.76 -24.74 9.02
CA VAL A 497 -5.60 -25.39 9.62
C VAL A 497 -5.75 -26.89 9.49
N LEU A 498 -4.78 -27.52 8.87
CA LEU A 498 -4.66 -28.99 8.75
C LEU A 498 -3.50 -29.55 9.57
N LYS A 499 -2.71 -28.69 10.18
CA LYS A 499 -1.58 -29.07 11.00
C LYS A 499 -1.52 -28.18 12.23
N ASP A 500 -1.21 -28.76 13.38
CA ASP A 500 -0.93 -28.00 14.59
C ASP A 500 0.49 -27.42 14.54
N TRP A 501 0.57 -26.12 14.62
CA TRP A 501 1.83 -25.40 14.57
C TRP A 501 2.75 -25.64 15.78
N ALA A 502 2.14 -25.83 16.96
CA ALA A 502 2.89 -25.97 18.20
C ALA A 502 3.52 -27.38 18.35
N SER A 503 2.74 -28.42 18.07
CA SER A 503 3.20 -29.80 18.15
C SER A 503 3.80 -30.32 16.85
N ASN A 504 3.61 -29.60 15.74
CA ASN A 504 3.95 -30.04 14.40
C ASN A 504 3.21 -31.32 13.96
N GLU A 505 2.14 -31.67 14.63
CA GLU A 505 1.30 -32.82 14.31
C GLU A 505 0.23 -32.45 13.30
N TYR A 506 -0.14 -33.37 12.43
CA TYR A 506 -1.22 -33.15 11.48
C TYR A 506 -2.57 -33.19 12.20
N LEU A 507 -3.42 -32.24 11.87
CA LEU A 507 -4.78 -32.17 12.34
C LEU A 507 -5.71 -33.18 11.64
N ASN A 508 -5.27 -33.77 10.53
CA ASN A 508 -6.01 -34.79 9.82
C ASN A 508 -5.49 -36.17 10.20
N ASN A 509 -6.41 -37.06 10.48
CA ASN A 509 -6.07 -38.45 10.63
C ASN A 509 -5.84 -39.11 9.23
N LYS A 510 -5.49 -40.40 9.23
CA LYS A 510 -5.25 -41.16 7.99
C LYS A 510 -6.45 -41.23 7.03
N ASN A 511 -7.66 -40.94 7.51
CA ASN A 511 -8.89 -40.92 6.71
C ASN A 511 -9.23 -39.50 6.19
N GLY A 512 -8.37 -38.51 6.44
CA GLY A 512 -8.65 -37.11 6.11
C GLY A 512 -9.59 -36.39 7.07
N GLU A 513 -9.94 -37.00 8.20
CA GLU A 513 -10.77 -36.38 9.22
C GLU A 513 -9.92 -35.47 10.11
N LEU A 514 -10.48 -34.32 10.48
CA LEU A 514 -9.83 -33.38 11.36
C LEU A 514 -9.69 -33.96 12.77
N VAL A 515 -8.48 -33.88 13.31
CA VAL A 515 -8.17 -34.26 14.69
C VAL A 515 -7.55 -33.04 15.38
N LEU A 516 -8.27 -32.44 16.33
CA LEU A 516 -7.75 -31.33 17.09
C LEU A 516 -6.76 -31.79 18.16
N PRO A 517 -5.61 -31.11 18.34
CA PRO A 517 -4.69 -31.39 19.42
C PRO A 517 -5.38 -31.28 20.79
N LYS A 518 -5.06 -32.16 21.72
CA LYS A 518 -5.68 -32.21 23.06
C LYS A 518 -5.63 -30.89 23.85
N GLN A 519 -4.57 -30.10 23.65
CA GLN A 519 -4.41 -28.79 24.26
C GLN A 519 -5.41 -27.74 23.76
N LEU A 520 -6.03 -27.97 22.63
CA LEU A 520 -6.98 -27.06 22.02
C LEU A 520 -8.44 -27.45 22.29
N VAL A 521 -8.65 -28.61 22.92
CA VAL A 521 -9.90 -29.32 23.12
C VAL A 521 -10.51 -29.00 24.50
N ASN A 522 -10.53 -27.77 24.97
CA ASN A 522 -10.98 -27.54 26.36
C ASN A 522 -12.12 -26.55 26.56
N LYS A 523 -12.91 -26.23 25.54
CA LYS A 523 -14.04 -25.29 25.71
C LYS A 523 -15.27 -25.75 24.94
N LYS A 524 -16.42 -25.61 25.59
CA LYS A 524 -17.71 -25.84 24.95
C LYS A 524 -17.83 -25.02 23.68
N ALA A 525 -18.02 -25.65 22.55
CA ALA A 525 -18.25 -24.99 21.31
C ALA A 525 -19.63 -24.35 21.28
N TYR A 526 -19.65 -23.06 20.91
CA TYR A 526 -20.88 -22.37 20.57
C TYR A 526 -20.85 -22.14 19.05
N THR A 527 -22.02 -22.24 18.42
CA THR A 527 -22.19 -21.89 17.00
C THR A 527 -23.40 -21.00 16.82
N GLY A 528 -23.35 -20.05 15.88
CA GLY A 528 -24.46 -19.15 15.63
C GLY A 528 -24.64 -18.09 16.73
N PHE A 529 -25.84 -17.55 16.79
CA PHE A 529 -26.20 -16.55 17.78
C PHE A 529 -26.43 -17.17 19.16
N VAL A 530 -25.72 -16.65 20.13
CA VAL A 530 -25.84 -17.08 21.54
C VAL A 530 -26.18 -15.86 22.39
N LYS A 531 -27.28 -15.95 23.14
CA LYS A 531 -27.71 -14.87 24.04
C LYS A 531 -27.16 -15.13 25.43
N ASP A 532 -26.55 -14.12 26.03
CA ASP A 532 -26.25 -14.09 27.47
C ASP A 532 -27.05 -12.99 28.18
N THR A 533 -26.71 -12.67 29.41
CA THR A 533 -27.37 -11.63 30.19
C THR A 533 -27.19 -10.21 29.66
N THR A 534 -26.16 -9.99 28.86
CA THR A 534 -25.80 -8.67 28.31
C THR A 534 -26.34 -8.47 26.89
N GLY A 535 -26.35 -9.52 26.05
CA GLY A 535 -26.80 -9.40 24.69
C GLY A 535 -26.52 -10.63 23.85
N PHE A 536 -26.54 -10.46 22.53
CA PHE A 536 -26.24 -11.54 21.61
C PHE A 536 -24.76 -11.51 21.21
N LYS A 537 -24.15 -12.68 21.19
CA LYS A 537 -22.85 -12.96 20.61
C LYS A 537 -23.01 -13.89 19.42
N TYR A 538 -22.04 -13.92 18.54
CA TYR A 538 -22.02 -14.86 17.43
C TYR A 538 -20.73 -15.67 17.45
N TYR A 539 -20.90 -16.95 17.22
CA TYR A 539 -19.80 -17.89 17.08
C TYR A 539 -19.87 -18.52 15.69
N SER A 540 -18.74 -18.47 14.97
CA SER A 540 -18.65 -19.16 13.69
C SER A 540 -18.88 -20.66 13.82
N THR A 541 -19.03 -21.35 12.70
CA THR A 541 -19.11 -22.82 12.68
C THR A 541 -17.87 -23.47 13.29
N SER A 542 -16.72 -22.79 13.24
CA SER A 542 -15.49 -23.18 13.93
C SER A 542 -15.40 -22.72 15.39
N GLY A 543 -16.49 -22.16 15.94
CA GLY A 543 -16.59 -21.77 17.34
C GLY A 543 -15.89 -20.47 17.72
N TYR A 544 -15.51 -19.63 16.74
CA TYR A 544 -14.93 -18.32 17.00
C TYR A 544 -15.97 -17.29 17.34
N GLU A 545 -15.73 -16.57 18.42
CA GLU A 545 -16.52 -15.40 18.78
C GLU A 545 -16.22 -14.24 17.82
N ALA A 546 -17.25 -13.71 17.19
CA ALA A 546 -17.14 -12.52 16.37
C ALA A 546 -16.85 -11.30 17.25
N LYS A 547 -15.77 -10.58 16.95
CA LYS A 547 -15.39 -9.31 17.62
C LYS A 547 -14.86 -8.34 16.58
N ASN A 548 -15.27 -7.07 16.69
CA ASN A 548 -14.91 -6.04 15.70
C ASN A 548 -15.07 -6.52 14.26
N SER A 549 -16.17 -7.22 13.98
CA SER A 549 -16.33 -7.89 12.70
C SER A 549 -17.78 -7.94 12.23
N PHE A 550 -17.91 -7.86 10.91
CA PHE A 550 -19.17 -8.13 10.24
C PHE A 550 -19.36 -9.64 10.03
N ILE A 551 -20.59 -10.09 10.22
CA ILE A 551 -21.02 -11.45 9.92
C ILE A 551 -22.20 -11.37 8.95
N GLN A 552 -22.19 -12.20 7.92
CA GLN A 552 -23.33 -12.40 7.04
C GLN A 552 -23.97 -13.75 7.31
N ASP A 553 -25.28 -13.77 7.49
CA ASP A 553 -26.04 -15.02 7.64
C ASP A 553 -26.35 -15.67 6.27
N GLU A 554 -26.91 -16.86 6.31
CA GLU A 554 -27.31 -17.61 5.10
C GLU A 554 -28.41 -16.95 4.26
N ASN A 555 -29.12 -15.98 4.83
CA ASN A 555 -30.14 -15.18 4.16
C ASN A 555 -29.56 -13.89 3.55
N GLY A 556 -28.25 -13.68 3.68
CA GLY A 556 -27.58 -12.48 3.18
C GLY A 556 -27.66 -11.27 4.12
N ASN A 557 -28.22 -11.40 5.31
CA ASN A 557 -28.27 -10.31 6.28
C ASN A 557 -26.93 -10.08 6.94
N TRP A 558 -26.59 -8.83 7.16
CA TRP A 558 -25.32 -8.43 7.78
C TRP A 558 -25.55 -7.97 9.21
N TYR A 559 -24.62 -8.35 10.08
CA TYR A 559 -24.58 -8.04 11.49
C TYR A 559 -23.18 -7.56 11.86
N TYR A 560 -23.06 -6.75 12.91
CA TYR A 560 -21.75 -6.36 13.43
C TYR A 560 -21.67 -6.64 14.92
N PHE A 561 -20.50 -7.10 15.35
CA PHE A 561 -20.19 -7.40 16.75
C PHE A 561 -19.06 -6.48 17.21
N ASP A 562 -19.28 -5.83 18.37
CA ASP A 562 -18.34 -4.86 18.93
C ASP A 562 -17.04 -5.54 19.44
N ASN A 563 -16.14 -4.75 20.03
CA ASN A 563 -14.88 -5.24 20.57
C ASN A 563 -15.06 -6.23 21.75
N ARG A 564 -16.21 -6.23 22.39
CA ARG A 564 -16.58 -7.20 23.44
C ARG A 564 -17.29 -8.42 22.87
N GLY A 565 -17.56 -8.43 21.58
CA GLY A 565 -18.26 -9.51 20.88
C GLY A 565 -19.78 -9.43 20.96
N TYR A 566 -20.36 -8.28 21.33
CA TYR A 566 -21.81 -8.13 21.38
C TYR A 566 -22.39 -7.53 20.10
N LEU A 567 -23.54 -8.06 19.71
CA LEU A 567 -24.31 -7.55 18.57
C LEU A 567 -24.68 -6.09 18.79
N VAL A 568 -24.37 -5.26 17.81
CA VAL A 568 -24.72 -3.84 17.85
C VAL A 568 -26.07 -3.58 17.20
N THR A 569 -26.75 -2.53 17.65
CA THR A 569 -28.00 -2.03 17.09
C THR A 569 -27.98 -0.52 17.01
N GLY A 570 -28.90 0.06 16.23
CA GLY A 570 -29.01 1.51 16.07
C GLY A 570 -27.89 2.09 15.18
N ALA A 571 -27.68 3.40 15.34
CA ALA A 571 -26.66 4.14 14.61
C ALA A 571 -25.25 3.83 15.15
N GLN A 572 -24.34 3.51 14.28
CA GLN A 572 -22.94 3.20 14.60
C GLN A 572 -22.01 3.91 13.62
N GLU A 573 -20.79 4.16 14.06
CA GLU A 573 -19.69 4.54 13.18
C GLU A 573 -18.67 3.41 13.16
N ILE A 574 -18.48 2.79 12.00
CA ILE A 574 -17.58 1.65 11.80
C ILE A 574 -16.70 1.96 10.61
N ASP A 575 -15.38 1.92 10.82
CA ASP A 575 -14.36 2.22 9.79
C ASP A 575 -14.60 3.58 9.09
N GLY A 576 -15.01 4.60 9.89
CA GLY A 576 -15.29 5.95 9.40
C GLY A 576 -16.61 6.08 8.62
N LYS A 577 -17.42 5.03 8.56
CA LYS A 577 -18.73 5.04 7.92
C LYS A 577 -19.85 5.08 8.94
N GLN A 578 -20.81 5.95 8.73
CA GLN A 578 -22.04 5.95 9.49
C GLN A 578 -22.96 4.85 8.95
N VAL A 579 -23.32 3.91 9.78
CA VAL A 579 -24.14 2.75 9.45
C VAL A 579 -25.31 2.64 10.43
N TYR A 580 -26.33 1.84 10.10
CA TYR A 580 -27.46 1.62 10.97
C TYR A 580 -27.87 0.16 11.03
N PHE A 581 -28.09 -0.33 12.24
CA PHE A 581 -28.58 -1.67 12.50
C PHE A 581 -29.99 -1.63 13.11
N LEU A 582 -30.89 -2.44 12.58
CA LEU A 582 -32.23 -2.61 13.12
C LEU A 582 -32.21 -3.17 14.55
N LYS A 583 -33.33 -3.16 15.22
CA LYS A 583 -33.46 -3.73 16.60
C LYS A 583 -33.06 -5.20 16.68
N ASN A 584 -33.20 -5.94 15.60
CA ASN A 584 -32.76 -7.35 15.49
C ASN A 584 -31.28 -7.50 15.05
N GLY A 585 -30.54 -6.40 14.94
CA GLY A 585 -29.14 -6.40 14.57
C GLY A 585 -28.86 -6.44 13.07
N ILE A 586 -29.85 -6.52 12.21
CA ILE A 586 -29.64 -6.52 10.76
C ILE A 586 -29.22 -5.13 10.29
N GLN A 587 -28.09 -5.05 9.58
CA GLN A 587 -27.60 -3.82 8.98
C GLN A 587 -28.52 -3.37 7.84
N LEU A 588 -28.92 -2.12 7.86
CA LEU A 588 -29.59 -1.53 6.72
C LEU A 588 -28.63 -1.36 5.55
N ARG A 589 -29.01 -1.93 4.43
CA ARG A 589 -28.28 -1.82 3.16
C ARG A 589 -29.28 -1.62 2.03
N ASP A 590 -28.88 -0.80 1.05
CA ASP A 590 -29.69 -0.47 -0.13
C ASP A 590 -31.16 -0.11 0.23
N SER A 591 -31.35 0.70 1.27
CA SER A 591 -32.67 0.96 1.82
C SER A 591 -32.80 2.30 2.52
N LEU A 592 -34.03 2.80 2.54
CA LEU A 592 -34.42 3.99 3.29
C LEU A 592 -34.76 3.63 4.75
N ARG A 593 -34.45 4.56 5.62
CA ARG A 593 -34.90 4.56 7.02
C ARG A 593 -35.55 5.90 7.34
N GLU A 594 -36.69 5.85 8.01
CA GLU A 594 -37.35 7.02 8.59
C GLU A 594 -37.10 7.08 10.08
N ASP A 595 -36.79 8.27 10.61
CA ASP A 595 -36.65 8.53 12.04
C ASP A 595 -37.98 8.98 12.67
N GLU A 596 -37.99 9.21 13.97
CA GLU A 596 -39.17 9.61 14.74
C GLU A 596 -39.76 10.98 14.33
N ASN A 597 -38.94 11.78 13.63
CA ASN A 597 -39.31 13.11 13.16
C ASN A 597 -39.76 13.10 11.68
N GLY A 598 -39.83 11.93 11.04
CA GLY A 598 -40.19 11.77 9.65
C GLY A 598 -39.02 12.08 8.66
N ASN A 599 -37.82 12.27 9.17
CA ASN A 599 -36.65 12.41 8.31
C ASN A 599 -36.26 11.08 7.72
N GLN A 600 -35.96 11.06 6.42
CA GLN A 600 -35.51 9.86 5.74
C GLN A 600 -34.02 9.90 5.39
N TYR A 601 -33.38 8.77 5.61
CA TYR A 601 -31.95 8.52 5.38
C TYR A 601 -31.82 7.33 4.45
N TYR A 602 -30.81 7.33 3.59
CA TYR A 602 -30.50 6.18 2.74
C TYR A 602 -29.16 5.57 3.11
N TYR A 603 -29.13 4.26 3.17
CA TYR A 603 -27.92 3.47 3.37
C TYR A 603 -27.65 2.69 2.08
N ASP A 604 -26.45 2.85 1.53
CA ASP A 604 -26.07 2.24 0.27
C ASP A 604 -25.88 0.71 0.37
N LYS A 605 -25.48 0.07 -0.70
CA LYS A 605 -25.24 -1.39 -0.75
C LYS A 605 -24.18 -1.85 0.23
N THR A 606 -23.27 -0.98 0.67
CA THR A 606 -22.27 -1.28 1.69
C THR A 606 -22.77 -1.01 3.12
N GLY A 607 -23.94 -0.42 3.26
CA GLY A 607 -24.52 0.00 4.52
C GLY A 607 -24.09 1.39 4.97
N ALA A 608 -23.33 2.13 4.16
CA ALA A 608 -22.90 3.48 4.48
C ALA A 608 -24.05 4.48 4.26
N LYS A 609 -24.28 5.36 5.25
CA LYS A 609 -25.26 6.43 5.13
C LYS A 609 -24.83 7.44 4.06
N ILE A 610 -25.74 7.78 3.17
CA ILE A 610 -25.52 8.79 2.16
C ILE A 610 -25.62 10.18 2.80
N VAL A 611 -24.59 10.98 2.65
CA VAL A 611 -24.55 12.35 3.20
C VAL A 611 -23.98 13.32 2.17
N ASN A 612 -24.52 14.54 2.17
CA ASN A 612 -24.06 15.68 1.38
C ASN A 612 -23.84 15.38 -0.12
N ARG A 613 -24.74 14.60 -0.71
CA ARG A 613 -24.65 14.25 -2.15
C ARG A 613 -25.97 13.80 -2.76
N TYR A 614 -26.00 13.85 -4.07
CA TYR A 614 -27.00 13.15 -4.84
C TYR A 614 -26.74 11.65 -4.89
N TYR A 615 -27.81 10.88 -4.90
CA TYR A 615 -27.74 9.43 -4.99
C TYR A 615 -28.89 8.88 -5.84
N THR A 616 -28.61 7.83 -6.59
CA THR A 616 -29.59 7.11 -7.38
C THR A 616 -29.28 5.61 -7.34
N THR A 617 -30.32 4.81 -7.40
CA THR A 617 -30.21 3.34 -7.48
C THR A 617 -30.46 2.83 -8.90
N ASP A 618 -31.02 3.65 -9.77
CA ASP A 618 -31.44 3.29 -11.14
C ASP A 618 -30.81 4.18 -12.24
N GLY A 619 -29.99 5.15 -11.83
CA GLY A 619 -29.38 6.11 -12.76
C GLY A 619 -30.35 7.18 -13.34
N GLN A 620 -31.64 7.10 -13.05
CA GLN A 620 -32.66 8.01 -13.56
C GLN A 620 -33.29 8.87 -12.49
N ASN A 621 -33.65 8.27 -11.38
CA ASN A 621 -34.34 8.92 -10.29
C ASN A 621 -33.31 9.31 -9.17
N TRP A 622 -33.07 10.61 -9.04
CA TRP A 622 -32.06 11.15 -8.16
C TRP A 622 -32.67 11.73 -6.90
N ARG A 623 -32.09 11.42 -5.75
CA ARG A 623 -32.36 12.00 -4.46
C ARG A 623 -31.16 12.82 -3.99
N TYR A 624 -31.40 13.81 -3.16
CA TYR A 624 -30.32 14.53 -2.49
C TYR A 624 -30.42 14.30 -0.97
N PHE A 625 -29.29 14.10 -0.35
CA PHE A 625 -29.16 13.95 1.09
C PHE A 625 -28.23 15.05 1.60
N ASP A 626 -28.70 15.79 2.61
CA ASP A 626 -27.94 16.90 3.19
C ASP A 626 -26.72 16.46 4.01
N ALA A 627 -26.02 17.39 4.63
CA ALA A 627 -24.83 17.12 5.45
C ALA A 627 -25.12 16.20 6.66
N LYS A 628 -26.36 16.12 7.11
CA LYS A 628 -26.80 15.18 8.15
C LYS A 628 -27.31 13.85 7.57
N GLY A 629 -27.41 13.76 6.26
CA GLY A 629 -27.97 12.62 5.54
C GLY A 629 -29.50 12.66 5.44
N VAL A 630 -30.15 13.78 5.73
CA VAL A 630 -31.59 13.90 5.60
C VAL A 630 -31.97 14.06 4.14
N MET A 631 -32.90 13.24 3.68
CA MET A 631 -33.41 13.28 2.30
C MET A 631 -34.19 14.56 2.04
N ALA A 632 -33.82 15.27 0.96
CA ALA A 632 -34.49 16.47 0.55
C ALA A 632 -35.91 16.19 0.03
N ARG A 633 -36.86 17.03 0.41
CA ARG A 633 -38.24 17.05 -0.07
C ARG A 633 -38.72 18.49 -0.25
N GLY A 634 -39.60 18.70 -1.23
CA GLY A 634 -40.10 20.04 -1.53
C GLY A 634 -39.05 20.93 -2.19
N LEU A 635 -39.22 22.23 -2.02
CA LEU A 635 -38.30 23.23 -2.58
C LEU A 635 -37.08 23.42 -1.68
N VAL A 636 -35.90 23.20 -2.22
CA VAL A 636 -34.64 23.31 -1.50
C VAL A 636 -33.69 24.21 -2.29
N THR A 637 -33.01 25.14 -1.59
CA THR A 637 -32.00 26.01 -2.19
C THR A 637 -30.62 25.43 -1.95
N MET A 638 -29.87 25.14 -3.00
CA MET A 638 -28.52 24.59 -2.96
C MET A 638 -27.62 25.34 -3.93
N GLY A 639 -26.51 25.88 -3.43
CA GLY A 639 -25.56 26.62 -4.26
C GLY A 639 -26.16 27.81 -5.01
N GLY A 640 -27.17 28.46 -4.43
CA GLY A 640 -27.89 29.57 -5.05
C GLY A 640 -28.98 29.16 -6.06
N ASN A 641 -29.14 27.87 -6.33
CA ASN A 641 -30.17 27.34 -7.22
C ASN A 641 -31.30 26.70 -6.43
N GLN A 642 -32.53 26.89 -6.87
CA GLN A 642 -33.70 26.23 -6.31
C GLN A 642 -33.94 24.92 -7.01
N GLN A 643 -34.15 23.86 -6.24
CA GLN A 643 -34.46 22.52 -6.77
C GLN A 643 -35.68 21.97 -6.03
N PHE A 644 -36.50 21.22 -6.72
CA PHE A 644 -37.66 20.60 -6.15
C PHE A 644 -37.57 19.07 -6.15
N PHE A 645 -37.87 18.49 -5.00
CA PHE A 645 -37.92 17.05 -4.76
C PHE A 645 -39.35 16.65 -4.42
N ASP A 646 -39.85 15.59 -5.05
CA ASP A 646 -41.20 15.09 -4.81
C ASP A 646 -41.31 14.41 -3.39
N GLN A 647 -42.48 13.85 -3.12
CA GLN A 647 -42.74 13.18 -1.83
C GLN A 647 -41.85 11.95 -1.59
N ASN A 648 -41.35 11.32 -2.66
CA ASN A 648 -40.40 10.19 -2.60
C ASN A 648 -38.95 10.64 -2.59
N GLY A 649 -38.72 11.97 -2.55
CA GLY A 649 -37.39 12.56 -2.58
C GLY A 649 -36.77 12.60 -3.98
N TYR A 650 -37.48 12.30 -5.03
CA TYR A 650 -36.91 12.34 -6.37
C TYR A 650 -36.89 13.77 -6.92
N GLN A 651 -35.73 14.14 -7.47
CA GLN A 651 -35.55 15.44 -8.11
C GLN A 651 -36.44 15.55 -9.33
N VAL A 652 -37.28 16.59 -9.38
CA VAL A 652 -38.14 16.88 -10.50
C VAL A 652 -37.41 17.75 -11.52
N LYS A 653 -37.29 17.29 -12.76
CA LYS A 653 -36.59 17.98 -13.84
C LYS A 653 -37.55 18.18 -15.03
N GLY A 654 -37.48 19.36 -15.64
CA GLY A 654 -38.23 19.65 -16.88
C GLY A 654 -39.77 19.65 -16.75
N LYS A 655 -40.30 19.82 -15.54
CA LYS A 655 -41.74 19.87 -15.27
C LYS A 655 -42.08 21.08 -14.40
N VAL A 656 -43.27 21.65 -14.61
CA VAL A 656 -43.84 22.67 -13.76
C VAL A 656 -44.46 22.00 -12.54
N VAL A 657 -44.00 22.41 -11.35
CA VAL A 657 -44.55 21.96 -10.07
C VAL A 657 -45.31 23.10 -9.45
N ARG A 658 -46.56 22.87 -9.07
CA ARG A 658 -47.39 23.83 -8.35
C ARG A 658 -47.32 23.51 -6.86
N ALA A 659 -46.93 24.51 -6.05
CA ALA A 659 -47.02 24.41 -4.60
C ALA A 659 -48.47 24.34 -4.13
N LYS A 660 -48.72 23.76 -2.94
CA LYS A 660 -50.08 23.66 -2.37
C LYS A 660 -50.75 25.02 -2.14
N ASP A 661 -49.99 26.09 -2.10
CA ASP A 661 -50.47 27.51 -1.94
C ASP A 661 -50.77 28.21 -3.29
N GLY A 662 -50.72 27.50 -4.38
CA GLY A 662 -51.09 27.99 -5.71
C GLY A 662 -50.07 28.88 -6.40
N LYS A 663 -48.84 29.02 -5.81
CA LYS A 663 -47.73 29.75 -6.41
C LYS A 663 -46.81 28.87 -7.25
#